data_3d0459e7928e909f9c0f549aff145ec5
#
_entry.id   3d0459e7928e909f9c0f549aff145ec5
#
_cell.length_a   1.000
_cell.length_b   1.000
_cell.length_c   1.000
_cell.angle_alpha   90.00
_cell.angle_beta   90.00
_cell.angle_gamma   90.00
#
_symmetry.space_group_name_H-M   'P 1'
#
loop_
_entity.id
_entity.type
_entity.pdbx_description
1 polymer ?
#
loop_
_entity_poly.entity_id
_entity_poly.type
_entity_poly.pdbx_seq_one_letter_code
_entity_poly.pdbx_strand_id
1 'polypeptide(L)'
;MCSYRSSIKKVGIPIDLGRVSGAGAGHDIGKYGCTGEDLKRVPHLHYYYTDQWFKRYNIPYIGNIAMNHSTWDLEVENLSLESLILIYSDFRVKNMETPSGYKMHIYSLEDSFYVILNKLENLDEKKKKRYSAVYSKLKDFEDYILSLNINVDPNKNMFNRYFPLNNTEYSLMQGEEITNNLKNISIYHSIYLMHQLRDEISLETILDSARSEKDWKDLREYIRVLQEYSTYLTQKQKKQTLKFLFENLTHPEDDIRKHCAELIGKLIAILDESYMKEIPSNVELPNAEINSSDVLREYLKAMLSPPSNMIYINKFNLGYSTPTMIDSLFKYCKESSLEDYRKIILNHFDHKKYKNVDVQLFLLDTAKYIPIDFSSEYTNSLWDFIFNILKKRNQALRLGALKTLNLLAQEDLPLDIKSKIEDYLNSSSINKKYITENLLKLKLAKNLNMKSLCCSLEEHININKKLATEIFLSNLKSNTSWIKKHIQIDLLLKYAKENPSSFAMHTVIHFSNLLKVSDIESVRSKAGNAILELMPYLSLAERNEIAIELLRGLEIEGNRFTEYIPTYAGQVILWLQPIELDEIIQDLTIKFKKSNTNLKCLLLKTIGITISNYSIYKIRFKEDIKFFNNRLINMLGILLNGLGDYNIQVKQSAFISLGKHLFGEENSFEEKAELFKLTAKKILTLIAEDRNKNLMMLTNSVGMHYIYRFISDYNFFVGDLNMVSAEK
;
A
#
# COMPACT_ATOMS: atom_id res chain seq x y z
N MET A 1 -19.87 -17.00 -25.95
CA MET A 1 -18.73 -17.90 -26.13
C MET A 1 -18.91 -18.85 -27.35
N CYS A 2 -19.90 -19.72 -27.40
CA CYS A 2 -20.07 -20.68 -28.53
C CYS A 2 -20.10 -20.02 -29.91
N SER A 3 -20.74 -18.87 -30.03
CA SER A 3 -20.81 -18.10 -31.28
C SER A 3 -19.42 -17.61 -31.72
N TYR A 4 -18.68 -16.97 -30.84
CA TYR A 4 -17.34 -16.45 -31.16
C TYR A 4 -16.34 -17.53 -31.57
N ARG A 5 -16.25 -18.62 -30.81
CA ARG A 5 -15.35 -19.75 -31.14
C ARG A 5 -15.58 -20.32 -32.52
N SER A 6 -16.87 -20.47 -32.92
CA SER A 6 -17.21 -21.00 -34.23
C SER A 6 -16.87 -20.02 -35.34
N SER A 7 -17.07 -18.72 -35.13
CA SER A 7 -16.74 -17.68 -36.09
C SER A 7 -15.22 -17.54 -36.25
N ILE A 8 -14.47 -17.56 -35.15
CA ILE A 8 -12.99 -17.51 -35.17
C ILE A 8 -12.40 -18.72 -35.91
N LYS A 9 -12.91 -19.92 -35.68
CA LYS A 9 -12.48 -21.11 -36.43
C LYS A 9 -12.78 -21.00 -37.93
N LYS A 10 -13.90 -20.41 -38.31
CA LYS A 10 -14.29 -20.23 -39.72
C LYS A 10 -13.35 -19.26 -40.46
N VAL A 11 -12.74 -18.30 -39.80
CA VAL A 11 -11.70 -17.42 -40.39
C VAL A 11 -10.32 -18.07 -40.45
N GLY A 12 -10.19 -19.34 -40.08
CA GLY A 12 -8.95 -20.11 -40.21
C GLY A 12 -7.99 -20.00 -39.02
N ILE A 13 -8.41 -19.35 -37.94
CA ILE A 13 -7.59 -19.31 -36.72
C ILE A 13 -7.67 -20.67 -36.01
N PRO A 14 -6.56 -21.31 -35.66
CA PRO A 14 -6.54 -22.57 -34.96
C PRO A 14 -7.13 -22.41 -33.56
N ILE A 15 -8.25 -23.08 -33.31
CA ILE A 15 -8.92 -23.08 -31.99
C ILE A 15 -9.58 -24.44 -31.76
N ASP A 16 -9.43 -24.95 -30.55
CA ASP A 16 -10.12 -26.16 -30.11
C ASP A 16 -11.52 -25.84 -29.58
N LEU A 17 -12.50 -26.14 -30.39
CA LEU A 17 -13.92 -25.88 -30.05
C LEU A 17 -14.38 -26.66 -28.81
N GLY A 18 -13.85 -27.88 -28.62
CA GLY A 18 -14.18 -28.72 -27.48
C GLY A 18 -13.67 -28.15 -26.18
N ARG A 19 -12.40 -27.72 -26.19
CA ARG A 19 -11.76 -27.10 -25.01
C ARG A 19 -12.45 -25.81 -24.59
N VAL A 20 -12.74 -24.90 -25.53
CA VAL A 20 -13.48 -23.67 -25.25
C VAL A 20 -14.87 -23.96 -24.68
N SER A 21 -15.57 -24.94 -25.24
CA SER A 21 -16.91 -25.31 -24.72
C SER A 21 -16.84 -25.90 -23.32
N GLY A 22 -15.93 -26.84 -23.11
CA GLY A 22 -15.77 -27.51 -21.82
C GLY A 22 -15.35 -26.51 -20.73
N ALA A 23 -14.39 -25.62 -21.06
CA ALA A 23 -13.99 -24.56 -20.15
C ALA A 23 -15.15 -23.60 -19.84
N GLY A 24 -15.91 -23.17 -20.86
CA GLY A 24 -17.05 -22.30 -20.65
C GLY A 24 -18.18 -22.92 -19.84
N ALA A 25 -18.38 -24.23 -19.97
CA ALA A 25 -19.40 -24.94 -19.16
C ALA A 25 -18.95 -25.14 -17.71
N GLY A 26 -17.64 -25.23 -17.45
CA GLY A 26 -17.09 -25.62 -16.15
C GLY A 26 -16.27 -24.55 -15.42
N HIS A 27 -16.09 -23.33 -15.97
CA HIS A 27 -15.21 -22.32 -15.35
C HIS A 27 -15.65 -21.95 -13.93
N ASP A 28 -16.93 -21.95 -13.65
CA ASP A 28 -17.54 -21.60 -12.36
C ASP A 28 -17.96 -22.84 -11.52
N ILE A 29 -17.63 -24.05 -11.94
CA ILE A 29 -18.07 -25.27 -11.24
C ILE A 29 -17.62 -25.29 -9.77
N GLY A 30 -16.51 -24.66 -9.47
CA GLY A 30 -15.98 -24.54 -8.12
C GLY A 30 -16.84 -23.73 -7.16
N LYS A 31 -17.76 -22.88 -7.65
CA LYS A 31 -18.73 -22.19 -6.80
C LYS A 31 -19.61 -23.17 -6.02
N TYR A 32 -19.96 -24.29 -6.62
CA TYR A 32 -20.72 -25.38 -5.97
C TYR A 32 -19.86 -26.24 -5.04
N GLY A 33 -18.56 -26.14 -5.10
CA GLY A 33 -17.64 -26.76 -4.15
C GLY A 33 -17.53 -26.01 -2.82
N CYS A 34 -17.86 -24.72 -2.81
CA CYS A 34 -17.84 -23.90 -1.61
C CYS A 34 -19.07 -24.23 -0.75
N THR A 35 -18.86 -24.65 0.50
CA THR A 35 -19.93 -24.99 1.47
C THR A 35 -19.62 -24.38 2.84
N GLY A 36 -20.65 -24.21 3.68
CA GLY A 36 -20.48 -23.65 5.02
C GLY A 36 -19.80 -22.29 5.03
N GLU A 37 -18.72 -22.13 5.77
CA GLU A 37 -17.95 -20.88 5.85
C GLU A 37 -17.26 -20.51 4.53
N ASP A 38 -16.97 -21.48 3.65
CA ASP A 38 -16.36 -21.22 2.35
C ASP A 38 -17.27 -20.38 1.43
N LEU A 39 -18.60 -20.38 1.69
CA LEU A 39 -19.55 -19.56 0.93
C LEU A 39 -19.24 -18.06 0.99
N LYS A 40 -18.70 -17.59 2.11
CA LYS A 40 -18.28 -16.17 2.28
C LYS A 40 -17.04 -15.83 1.45
N ARG A 41 -16.37 -16.82 0.88
CA ARG A 41 -15.10 -16.71 0.15
C ARG A 41 -15.19 -17.23 -1.29
N VAL A 42 -16.40 -17.42 -1.81
CA VAL A 42 -16.64 -17.93 -3.19
C VAL A 42 -15.78 -17.20 -4.23
N PRO A 43 -15.68 -15.85 -4.27
CA PRO A 43 -14.90 -15.16 -5.28
C PRO A 43 -13.42 -15.60 -5.35
N HIS A 44 -12.91 -16.12 -4.25
CA HIS A 44 -11.53 -16.55 -4.11
C HIS A 44 -11.40 -18.08 -4.20
N LEU A 45 -12.23 -18.82 -3.44
CA LEU A 45 -12.09 -20.27 -3.33
C LEU A 45 -12.66 -21.04 -4.52
N HIS A 46 -13.55 -20.46 -5.34
CA HIS A 46 -14.09 -21.21 -6.47
C HIS A 46 -13.03 -21.65 -7.48
N TYR A 47 -11.93 -20.90 -7.63
CA TYR A 47 -10.79 -21.30 -8.47
C TYR A 47 -10.14 -22.59 -7.94
N TYR A 48 -9.94 -22.69 -6.62
CA TYR A 48 -9.42 -23.89 -5.98
C TYR A 48 -10.32 -25.10 -6.26
N TYR A 49 -11.63 -24.97 -6.03
CA TYR A 49 -12.57 -26.08 -6.25
C TYR A 49 -12.74 -26.41 -7.73
N THR A 50 -12.65 -25.42 -8.62
CA THR A 50 -12.62 -25.64 -10.07
C THR A 50 -11.40 -26.48 -10.46
N ASP A 51 -10.21 -26.13 -10.00
CA ASP A 51 -8.99 -26.90 -10.24
C ASP A 51 -9.12 -28.34 -9.74
N GLN A 52 -9.60 -28.50 -8.47
CA GLN A 52 -9.81 -29.84 -7.90
C GLN A 52 -10.81 -30.68 -8.71
N TRP A 53 -11.87 -30.07 -9.20
CA TRP A 53 -12.87 -30.76 -10.01
C TRP A 53 -12.25 -31.28 -11.33
N PHE A 54 -11.56 -30.41 -12.07
CA PHE A 54 -10.93 -30.80 -13.33
C PHE A 54 -9.82 -31.84 -13.15
N LYS A 55 -9.04 -31.76 -12.08
CA LYS A 55 -8.05 -32.79 -11.70
C LYS A 55 -8.69 -34.14 -11.38
N ARG A 56 -9.77 -34.11 -10.59
CA ARG A 56 -10.53 -35.33 -10.24
C ARG A 56 -11.06 -36.09 -11.46
N TYR A 57 -11.48 -35.39 -12.49
CA TYR A 57 -11.99 -35.98 -13.71
C TYR A 57 -10.92 -36.19 -14.79
N ASN A 58 -9.64 -35.96 -14.49
CA ASN A 58 -8.50 -36.15 -15.36
C ASN A 58 -8.58 -35.39 -16.70
N ILE A 59 -9.08 -34.15 -16.64
CA ILE A 59 -9.20 -33.25 -17.80
C ILE A 59 -8.48 -31.90 -17.52
N PRO A 60 -7.18 -31.93 -17.08
CA PRO A 60 -6.48 -30.73 -16.68
C PRO A 60 -6.29 -29.71 -17.83
N TYR A 61 -6.23 -30.17 -19.08
CA TYR A 61 -6.09 -29.31 -20.25
C TYR A 61 -7.29 -28.39 -20.50
N ILE A 62 -8.51 -28.80 -20.08
CA ILE A 62 -9.70 -27.94 -20.05
C ILE A 62 -9.66 -27.08 -18.78
N GLY A 63 -9.24 -27.68 -17.66
CA GLY A 63 -9.07 -26.99 -16.39
C GLY A 63 -8.16 -25.78 -16.48
N ASN A 64 -7.04 -25.89 -17.19
CA ASN A 64 -6.11 -24.78 -17.40
C ASN A 64 -6.76 -23.58 -18.10
N ILE A 65 -7.66 -23.80 -19.04
CA ILE A 65 -8.43 -22.72 -19.68
C ILE A 65 -9.47 -22.17 -18.71
N ALA A 66 -10.19 -23.05 -18.02
CA ALA A 66 -11.23 -22.69 -17.07
C ALA A 66 -10.67 -21.87 -15.90
N MET A 67 -9.48 -22.20 -15.39
CA MET A 67 -8.81 -21.47 -14.33
C MET A 67 -8.38 -20.06 -14.75
N ASN A 68 -8.12 -19.82 -16.03
CA ASN A 68 -7.73 -18.52 -16.58
C ASN A 68 -8.96 -17.72 -17.06
N HIS A 69 -10.03 -17.65 -16.27
CA HIS A 69 -11.22 -16.86 -16.61
C HIS A 69 -11.34 -15.55 -15.82
N SER A 70 -10.41 -15.30 -14.91
CA SER A 70 -10.38 -14.08 -14.12
C SER A 70 -9.86 -12.88 -14.92
N THR A 71 -10.32 -11.69 -14.57
CA THR A 71 -9.74 -10.44 -15.05
C THR A 71 -8.26 -10.29 -14.67
N TRP A 72 -7.79 -11.02 -13.67
CA TRP A 72 -6.38 -11.04 -13.25
C TRP A 72 -5.50 -11.75 -14.27
N ASP A 73 -6.07 -12.75 -14.95
CA ASP A 73 -5.33 -13.50 -15.97
C ASP A 73 -5.04 -12.66 -17.21
N LEU A 74 -5.79 -11.58 -17.43
CA LEU A 74 -5.50 -10.60 -18.48
C LEU A 74 -4.25 -9.75 -18.19
N GLU A 75 -3.79 -9.72 -16.96
CA GLU A 75 -2.51 -9.11 -16.61
C GLU A 75 -1.34 -10.01 -17.03
N VAL A 76 -1.61 -11.27 -17.36
CA VAL A 76 -0.61 -12.25 -17.80
C VAL A 76 -0.54 -12.25 -19.31
N GLU A 77 0.65 -12.06 -19.87
CA GLU A 77 0.92 -12.26 -21.29
C GLU A 77 0.75 -13.75 -21.65
N ASN A 78 0.48 -14.04 -22.91
CA ASN A 78 0.36 -15.39 -23.44
C ASN A 78 -0.84 -16.20 -22.92
N LEU A 79 -1.96 -15.54 -22.74
CA LEU A 79 -3.22 -16.26 -22.63
C LEU A 79 -3.52 -16.96 -23.96
N SER A 80 -3.98 -18.22 -23.88
CA SER A 80 -4.48 -18.90 -25.07
C SER A 80 -5.70 -18.17 -25.62
N LEU A 81 -5.91 -18.26 -26.91
CA LEU A 81 -7.11 -17.68 -27.55
C LEU A 81 -8.40 -18.21 -26.90
N GLU A 82 -8.38 -19.47 -26.48
CA GLU A 82 -9.47 -20.11 -25.74
C GLU A 82 -9.77 -19.42 -24.42
N SER A 83 -8.73 -19.05 -23.67
CA SER A 83 -8.86 -18.28 -22.41
C SER A 83 -9.37 -16.87 -22.66
N LEU A 84 -8.84 -16.17 -23.67
CA LEU A 84 -9.32 -14.83 -24.04
C LEU A 84 -10.81 -14.83 -24.44
N ILE A 85 -11.26 -15.82 -25.20
CA ILE A 85 -12.69 -15.96 -25.54
C ILE A 85 -13.52 -16.21 -24.30
N LEU A 86 -13.02 -17.01 -23.36
CA LEU A 86 -13.71 -17.28 -22.11
C LEU A 86 -13.86 -16.01 -21.29
N ILE A 87 -12.74 -15.29 -21.03
CA ILE A 87 -12.73 -14.04 -20.24
C ILE A 87 -13.60 -12.98 -20.89
N TYR A 88 -13.47 -12.75 -22.21
CA TYR A 88 -14.25 -11.77 -22.95
C TYR A 88 -15.75 -12.07 -22.89
N SER A 89 -16.12 -13.34 -23.00
CA SER A 89 -17.53 -13.74 -22.94
C SER A 89 -18.11 -13.60 -21.54
N ASP A 90 -17.35 -14.03 -20.50
CA ASP A 90 -17.78 -13.94 -19.11
C ASP A 90 -17.89 -12.49 -18.64
N PHE A 91 -16.95 -11.62 -19.07
CA PHE A 91 -16.97 -10.20 -18.76
C PHE A 91 -18.26 -9.52 -19.24
N ARG A 92 -18.83 -9.95 -20.38
CA ARG A 92 -20.01 -9.38 -21.01
C ARG A 92 -21.35 -9.97 -20.55
N VAL A 93 -21.34 -11.13 -19.91
CA VAL A 93 -22.57 -11.80 -19.44
C VAL A 93 -22.82 -11.45 -17.99
N LYS A 94 -23.92 -10.77 -17.71
CA LYS A 94 -24.29 -10.37 -16.34
C LYS A 94 -25.80 -10.58 -16.13
N ASN A 95 -26.17 -10.78 -14.87
CA ASN A 95 -27.59 -10.78 -14.48
C ASN A 95 -28.15 -9.37 -14.57
N MET A 96 -29.30 -9.26 -15.21
CA MET A 96 -30.14 -8.06 -15.28
C MET A 96 -31.41 -8.30 -14.50
N GLU A 97 -31.76 -7.38 -13.62
CA GLU A 97 -33.00 -7.41 -12.86
C GLU A 97 -34.18 -7.07 -13.79
N THR A 98 -35.21 -7.88 -13.78
CA THR A 98 -36.44 -7.68 -14.53
C THR A 98 -37.63 -7.82 -13.59
N PRO A 99 -38.81 -7.31 -13.94
CA PRO A 99 -40.02 -7.47 -13.12
C PRO A 99 -40.39 -8.93 -12.82
N SER A 100 -39.90 -9.88 -13.63
CA SER A 100 -40.11 -11.33 -13.48
C SER A 100 -38.93 -12.04 -12.78
N GLY A 101 -37.95 -11.31 -12.22
CA GLY A 101 -36.74 -11.85 -11.59
C GLY A 101 -35.49 -11.57 -12.41
N TYR A 102 -34.40 -12.24 -12.05
CA TYR A 102 -33.11 -12.08 -12.74
C TYR A 102 -33.06 -12.82 -14.05
N LYS A 103 -32.63 -12.14 -15.12
CA LYS A 103 -32.38 -12.74 -16.44
C LYS A 103 -30.93 -12.47 -16.87
N MET A 104 -30.30 -13.49 -17.44
CA MET A 104 -28.97 -13.31 -18.06
C MET A 104 -29.08 -12.37 -19.26
N HIS A 105 -28.21 -11.37 -19.29
CA HIS A 105 -28.09 -10.40 -20.37
C HIS A 105 -26.63 -10.31 -20.84
N ILE A 106 -26.45 -10.10 -22.15
CA ILE A 106 -25.16 -9.92 -22.79
C ILE A 106 -25.02 -8.43 -23.11
N TYR A 107 -24.20 -7.76 -22.32
CA TYR A 107 -23.94 -6.34 -22.49
C TYR A 107 -22.91 -6.07 -23.59
N SER A 108 -22.82 -4.82 -24.06
CA SER A 108 -21.63 -4.34 -24.76
C SER A 108 -20.42 -4.42 -23.84
N LEU A 109 -19.21 -4.35 -24.39
CA LEU A 109 -18.01 -4.34 -23.55
C LEU A 109 -17.99 -3.10 -22.62
N GLU A 110 -18.39 -1.95 -23.16
CA GLU A 110 -18.47 -0.69 -22.42
C GLU A 110 -19.50 -0.72 -21.29
N ASP A 111 -20.75 -1.17 -21.59
CA ASP A 111 -21.78 -1.29 -20.56
C ASP A 111 -21.39 -2.29 -19.47
N SER A 112 -20.74 -3.38 -19.85
CA SER A 112 -20.21 -4.37 -18.89
C SER A 112 -19.20 -3.78 -17.95
N PHE A 113 -18.33 -2.93 -18.45
CA PHE A 113 -17.33 -2.22 -17.64
C PHE A 113 -18.00 -1.33 -16.59
N TYR A 114 -18.97 -0.53 -16.97
CA TYR A 114 -19.73 0.30 -16.02
C TYR A 114 -20.52 -0.55 -15.01
N VAL A 115 -21.15 -1.64 -15.45
CA VAL A 115 -21.87 -2.56 -14.55
C VAL A 115 -20.91 -3.15 -13.51
N ILE A 116 -19.68 -3.50 -13.90
CA ILE A 116 -18.68 -4.05 -12.97
C ILE A 116 -18.20 -2.97 -12.00
N LEU A 117 -17.87 -1.77 -12.48
CA LEU A 117 -17.42 -0.67 -11.60
C LEU A 117 -18.48 -0.33 -10.55
N ASN A 118 -19.77 -0.32 -10.95
CA ASN A 118 -20.87 -0.04 -10.02
C ASN A 118 -21.12 -1.17 -9.01
N LYS A 119 -20.65 -2.39 -9.29
CA LYS A 119 -20.74 -3.53 -8.37
C LYS A 119 -19.57 -3.62 -7.39
N LEU A 120 -18.46 -2.92 -7.66
CA LEU A 120 -17.30 -2.97 -6.78
C LEU A 120 -17.56 -2.13 -5.54
N GLU A 121 -17.44 -2.78 -4.39
CA GLU A 121 -17.40 -2.11 -3.10
C GLU A 121 -15.99 -1.52 -2.88
N ASN A 122 -15.91 -0.34 -2.26
CA ASN A 122 -14.64 0.34 -1.97
C ASN A 122 -13.75 0.53 -3.22
N LEU A 123 -14.31 1.17 -4.24
CA LEU A 123 -13.62 1.47 -5.48
C LEU A 123 -12.56 2.56 -5.24
N ASP A 124 -11.32 2.16 -4.99
CA ASP A 124 -10.17 3.05 -4.93
C ASP A 124 -9.57 3.31 -6.33
N GLU A 125 -8.71 4.31 -6.44
CA GLU A 125 -8.06 4.68 -7.72
C GLU A 125 -7.21 3.54 -8.29
N LYS A 126 -6.61 2.69 -7.44
CA LYS A 126 -5.84 1.53 -7.88
C LYS A 126 -6.73 0.48 -8.56
N LYS A 127 -7.90 0.19 -7.97
CA LYS A 127 -8.88 -0.72 -8.57
C LYS A 127 -9.43 -0.15 -9.87
N LYS A 128 -9.76 1.15 -9.92
CA LYS A 128 -10.22 1.79 -11.16
C LYS A 128 -9.20 1.64 -12.27
N LYS A 129 -7.91 1.97 -12.00
CA LYS A 129 -6.81 1.84 -12.95
C LYS A 129 -6.67 0.40 -13.46
N ARG A 130 -6.74 -0.58 -12.55
CA ARG A 130 -6.68 -2.01 -12.90
C ARG A 130 -7.81 -2.41 -13.84
N TYR A 131 -9.06 -2.08 -13.49
CA TYR A 131 -10.22 -2.42 -14.33
C TYR A 131 -10.23 -1.65 -15.66
N SER A 132 -9.72 -0.43 -15.70
CA SER A 132 -9.50 0.31 -16.95
C SER A 132 -8.51 -0.40 -17.86
N ALA A 133 -7.43 -0.96 -17.30
CA ALA A 133 -6.47 -1.76 -18.06
C ALA A 133 -7.07 -3.07 -18.59
N VAL A 134 -7.87 -3.75 -17.76
CA VAL A 134 -8.63 -4.94 -18.19
C VAL A 134 -9.56 -4.58 -19.35
N TYR A 135 -10.31 -3.49 -19.24
CA TYR A 135 -11.17 -3.00 -20.31
C TYR A 135 -10.40 -2.73 -21.60
N SER A 136 -9.27 -2.04 -21.51
CA SER A 136 -8.43 -1.75 -22.68
C SER A 136 -7.98 -3.03 -23.40
N LYS A 137 -7.47 -4.03 -22.66
CA LYS A 137 -7.07 -5.33 -23.26
C LYS A 137 -8.23 -6.10 -23.89
N LEU A 138 -9.40 -6.09 -23.25
CA LEU A 138 -10.59 -6.71 -23.85
C LEU A 138 -11.09 -5.94 -25.05
N LYS A 139 -10.89 -4.62 -25.09
CA LYS A 139 -11.21 -3.78 -26.24
C LYS A 139 -10.28 -4.08 -27.41
N ASP A 140 -8.99 -4.23 -27.18
CA ASP A 140 -8.02 -4.64 -28.20
C ASP A 140 -8.39 -6.01 -28.79
N PHE A 141 -8.80 -6.96 -27.94
CA PHE A 141 -9.28 -8.25 -28.39
C PHE A 141 -10.59 -8.14 -29.21
N GLU A 142 -11.53 -7.30 -28.78
CA GLU A 142 -12.77 -7.02 -29.53
C GLU A 142 -12.47 -6.41 -30.90
N ASP A 143 -11.56 -5.42 -30.96
CA ASP A 143 -11.17 -4.77 -32.20
C ASP A 143 -10.45 -5.74 -33.14
N TYR A 144 -9.63 -6.65 -32.59
CA TYR A 144 -9.04 -7.73 -33.38
C TYR A 144 -10.12 -8.65 -33.98
N ILE A 145 -11.11 -9.08 -33.19
CA ILE A 145 -12.23 -9.89 -33.69
C ILE A 145 -13.02 -9.15 -34.78
N LEU A 146 -13.27 -7.86 -34.58
CA LEU A 146 -13.94 -7.01 -35.54
C LEU A 146 -13.15 -6.85 -36.84
N SER A 147 -11.80 -6.73 -36.76
CA SER A 147 -10.93 -6.67 -37.94
C SER A 147 -11.00 -7.94 -38.81
N LEU A 148 -11.34 -9.05 -38.19
CA LEU A 148 -11.59 -10.33 -38.87
C LEU A 148 -13.04 -10.44 -39.43
N ASN A 149 -13.81 -9.33 -39.42
CA ASN A 149 -15.23 -9.29 -39.80
C ASN A 149 -16.11 -10.24 -38.98
N ILE A 150 -15.74 -10.57 -37.76
CA ILE A 150 -16.58 -11.35 -36.84
C ILE A 150 -17.46 -10.35 -36.07
N ASN A 151 -18.76 -10.53 -36.13
CA ASN A 151 -19.70 -9.68 -35.39
C ASN A 151 -19.62 -10.00 -33.89
N VAL A 152 -19.44 -9.00 -33.06
CA VAL A 152 -19.39 -9.12 -31.59
C VAL A 152 -20.78 -9.14 -30.96
N ASP A 153 -21.86 -8.85 -31.73
CA ASP A 153 -23.25 -9.05 -31.30
C ASP A 153 -23.63 -10.52 -31.47
N PRO A 154 -23.89 -11.25 -30.39
CA PRO A 154 -24.24 -12.66 -30.47
C PRO A 154 -25.55 -12.95 -31.19
N ASN A 155 -26.42 -11.92 -31.35
CA ASN A 155 -27.69 -12.03 -32.06
C ASN A 155 -27.57 -11.80 -33.57
N LYS A 156 -26.42 -11.29 -34.01
CA LYS A 156 -26.16 -10.99 -35.44
C LYS A 156 -25.01 -11.88 -35.95
N ASN A 157 -25.25 -13.18 -36.04
CA ASN A 157 -24.26 -14.16 -36.55
C ASN A 157 -24.00 -13.98 -38.06
N MET A 158 -23.65 -12.81 -38.52
CA MET A 158 -23.29 -12.58 -39.90
C MET A 158 -21.77 -12.56 -40.10
N PHE A 159 -21.30 -13.61 -40.68
CA PHE A 159 -19.95 -13.82 -41.14
C PHE A 159 -19.79 -13.18 -42.54
N ASN A 160 -19.10 -12.05 -42.64
CA ASN A 160 -19.13 -11.28 -43.89
C ASN A 160 -17.97 -11.59 -44.86
N ARG A 161 -16.84 -12.08 -44.44
CA ARG A 161 -15.70 -12.44 -45.34
C ARG A 161 -14.77 -13.47 -44.70
N TYR A 162 -14.25 -14.35 -45.56
CA TYR A 162 -13.14 -15.23 -45.26
C TYR A 162 -11.84 -14.53 -45.65
N PHE A 163 -10.95 -14.30 -44.67
CA PHE A 163 -9.60 -13.89 -44.93
C PHE A 163 -8.68 -15.09 -44.78
N PRO A 164 -7.94 -15.49 -45.83
CA PRO A 164 -6.86 -16.45 -45.63
C PRO A 164 -5.82 -15.77 -44.76
N LEU A 165 -5.66 -16.26 -43.54
CA LEU A 165 -4.54 -15.87 -42.69
C LEU A 165 -3.29 -16.42 -43.39
N ASN A 166 -2.41 -15.54 -43.86
CA ASN A 166 -1.04 -15.91 -44.07
C ASN A 166 -0.56 -16.51 -42.76
N ASN A 167 0.05 -17.69 -42.82
CA ASN A 167 0.71 -18.28 -41.67
C ASN A 167 1.79 -17.32 -41.19
N THR A 168 1.42 -16.34 -40.38
CA THR A 168 2.35 -15.66 -39.52
C THR A 168 2.71 -16.65 -38.44
N GLU A 169 3.80 -17.33 -38.63
CA GLU A 169 4.48 -18.00 -37.52
C GLU A 169 4.73 -16.89 -36.49
N TYR A 170 3.97 -16.94 -35.39
CA TYR A 170 4.34 -16.18 -34.21
C TYR A 170 5.70 -16.72 -33.78
N SER A 171 6.76 -16.01 -34.13
CA SER A 171 8.04 -16.30 -33.51
C SER A 171 7.88 -16.00 -32.03
N LEU A 172 7.82 -17.07 -31.25
CA LEU A 172 7.76 -17.00 -29.80
C LEU A 172 8.92 -16.12 -29.30
N MET A 173 8.61 -15.02 -28.65
CA MET A 173 9.67 -14.15 -28.10
C MET A 173 10.51 -14.94 -27.10
N GLN A 174 11.82 -14.71 -27.09
CA GLN A 174 12.73 -15.18 -26.06
C GLN A 174 12.28 -14.61 -24.70
N GLY A 175 11.47 -15.25 -23.99
CA GLY A 175 10.86 -14.77 -22.76
C GLY A 175 9.54 -15.44 -22.47
N GLU A 176 8.91 -16.06 -23.50
CA GLU A 176 7.62 -16.71 -23.35
C GLU A 176 7.68 -17.91 -22.41
N GLU A 177 8.71 -18.74 -22.55
CA GLU A 177 8.95 -19.85 -21.63
C GLU A 177 9.20 -19.39 -20.20
N ILE A 178 9.85 -18.26 -20.03
CA ILE A 178 10.06 -17.55 -18.77
C ILE A 178 8.74 -17.14 -18.15
N THR A 179 7.97 -16.40 -18.91
CA THR A 179 6.67 -15.87 -18.47
C THR A 179 5.73 -17.01 -18.09
N ASN A 180 5.68 -18.07 -18.91
CA ASN A 180 4.86 -19.25 -18.63
C ASN A 180 5.28 -20.00 -17.36
N ASN A 181 6.59 -20.17 -17.14
CA ASN A 181 7.07 -20.82 -15.92
C ASN A 181 6.77 -19.98 -14.67
N LEU A 182 7.00 -18.67 -14.72
CA LEU A 182 6.66 -17.78 -13.61
C LEU A 182 5.15 -17.72 -13.38
N LYS A 183 4.34 -17.70 -14.43
CA LYS A 183 2.88 -17.82 -14.38
C LYS A 183 2.43 -19.08 -13.66
N ASN A 184 2.96 -20.23 -14.07
CA ASN A 184 2.63 -21.51 -13.46
C ASN A 184 2.98 -21.52 -11.97
N ILE A 185 4.17 -21.04 -11.61
CA ILE A 185 4.61 -20.92 -10.22
C ILE A 185 3.65 -20.01 -9.42
N SER A 186 3.26 -18.86 -9.97
CA SER A 186 2.35 -17.92 -9.33
C SER A 186 0.95 -18.50 -9.15
N ILE A 187 0.41 -19.19 -10.14
CA ILE A 187 -0.89 -19.87 -10.07
C ILE A 187 -0.87 -20.97 -9.02
N TYR A 188 0.14 -21.83 -9.01
CA TYR A 188 0.28 -22.87 -8.00
C TYR A 188 0.41 -22.32 -6.60
N HIS A 189 1.15 -21.21 -6.43
CA HIS A 189 1.28 -20.56 -5.14
C HIS A 189 -0.06 -19.92 -4.70
N SER A 190 -0.79 -19.28 -5.60
CA SER A 190 -2.13 -18.74 -5.30
C SER A 190 -3.09 -19.85 -4.88
N ILE A 191 -3.13 -20.97 -5.61
CA ILE A 191 -3.95 -22.14 -5.25
C ILE A 191 -3.52 -22.70 -3.89
N TYR A 192 -2.23 -22.76 -3.60
CA TYR A 192 -1.71 -23.20 -2.30
C TYR A 192 -2.16 -22.26 -1.18
N LEU A 193 -2.06 -20.94 -1.35
CA LEU A 193 -2.54 -19.96 -0.36
C LEU A 193 -4.07 -20.07 -0.16
N MET A 194 -4.83 -20.24 -1.23
CA MET A 194 -6.28 -20.47 -1.14
C MET A 194 -6.60 -21.71 -0.33
N HIS A 195 -5.84 -22.79 -0.54
CA HIS A 195 -5.96 -24.01 0.24
C HIS A 195 -5.63 -23.78 1.72
N GLN A 196 -4.56 -23.08 2.02
CA GLN A 196 -4.16 -22.73 3.38
C GLN A 196 -5.19 -21.84 4.09
N LEU A 197 -5.81 -20.91 3.39
CA LEU A 197 -6.84 -20.03 3.94
C LEU A 197 -8.23 -20.66 4.02
N ARG A 198 -8.41 -21.88 3.47
CA ARG A 198 -9.71 -22.55 3.39
C ARG A 198 -10.25 -22.95 4.75
N ASP A 199 -9.40 -23.46 5.64
CA ASP A 199 -9.79 -23.89 6.96
C ASP A 199 -9.03 -23.14 8.07
N GLU A 200 -9.58 -23.23 9.30
CA GLU A 200 -9.03 -22.52 10.45
C GLU A 200 -7.67 -23.07 10.90
N ILE A 201 -7.47 -24.38 10.81
CA ILE A 201 -6.23 -25.05 11.21
C ILE A 201 -5.08 -24.56 10.35
N SER A 202 -5.32 -24.46 9.05
CA SER A 202 -4.31 -23.95 8.10
C SER A 202 -3.97 -22.48 8.32
N LEU A 203 -4.96 -21.64 8.64
CA LEU A 203 -4.69 -20.25 9.04
C LEU A 203 -3.90 -20.18 10.34
N GLU A 204 -4.25 -20.98 11.36
CA GLU A 204 -3.48 -21.03 12.61
C GLU A 204 -2.03 -21.41 12.36
N THR A 205 -1.77 -22.37 11.47
CA THR A 205 -0.40 -22.74 11.08
C THR A 205 0.37 -21.56 10.46
N ILE A 206 -0.29 -20.75 9.62
CA ILE A 206 0.31 -19.53 9.05
C ILE A 206 0.60 -18.50 10.15
N LEU A 207 -0.34 -18.28 11.06
CA LEU A 207 -0.19 -17.34 12.17
C LEU A 207 0.90 -17.79 13.15
N ASP A 208 1.03 -19.09 13.41
CA ASP A 208 2.08 -19.63 14.28
C ASP A 208 3.45 -19.56 13.62
N SER A 209 3.52 -19.76 12.31
CA SER A 209 4.74 -19.51 11.55
C SER A 209 5.16 -18.04 11.64
N ALA A 210 4.20 -17.13 11.51
CA ALA A 210 4.44 -15.70 11.65
C ALA A 210 4.85 -15.31 13.09
N ARG A 211 4.29 -15.96 14.14
CA ARG A 211 4.70 -15.75 15.54
C ARG A 211 6.11 -16.26 15.83
N SER A 212 6.54 -17.32 15.15
CA SER A 212 7.88 -17.89 15.32
C SER A 212 8.94 -17.15 14.51
N GLU A 213 8.52 -16.23 13.64
CA GLU A 213 9.45 -15.46 12.81
C GLU A 213 10.27 -14.48 13.65
N LYS A 214 11.60 -14.53 13.46
CA LYS A 214 12.55 -13.69 14.20
C LYS A 214 12.92 -12.41 13.44
N ASP A 215 12.86 -12.47 12.10
CA ASP A 215 13.11 -11.30 11.27
C ASP A 215 11.80 -10.52 11.09
N TRP A 216 11.78 -9.29 11.58
CA TRP A 216 10.61 -8.43 11.47
C TRP A 216 10.22 -8.11 10.01
N LYS A 217 11.14 -8.22 9.05
CA LYS A 217 10.86 -8.03 7.62
C LYS A 217 9.99 -9.16 7.09
N ASP A 218 10.31 -10.39 7.47
CA ASP A 218 9.52 -11.56 7.11
C ASP A 218 8.16 -11.52 7.82
N LEU A 219 8.12 -11.14 9.09
CA LEU A 219 6.86 -10.91 9.81
C LEU A 219 5.98 -9.86 9.11
N ARG A 220 6.58 -8.76 8.64
CA ARG A 220 5.86 -7.73 7.88
C ARG A 220 5.22 -8.30 6.62
N GLU A 221 5.89 -9.21 5.93
CA GLU A 221 5.36 -9.81 4.71
C GLU A 221 4.18 -10.76 5.01
N TYR A 222 4.20 -11.49 6.12
CA TYR A 222 3.01 -12.21 6.59
C TYR A 222 1.83 -11.28 6.83
N ILE A 223 2.05 -10.13 7.48
CA ILE A 223 1.00 -9.13 7.72
C ILE A 223 0.45 -8.58 6.40
N ARG A 224 1.30 -8.35 5.39
CA ARG A 224 0.87 -7.90 4.05
C ARG A 224 0.03 -8.93 3.32
N VAL A 225 0.41 -10.21 3.39
CA VAL A 225 -0.41 -11.31 2.85
C VAL A 225 -1.78 -11.32 3.52
N LEU A 226 -1.84 -11.25 4.85
CA LEU A 226 -3.10 -11.16 5.59
C LEU A 226 -3.92 -9.93 5.19
N GLN A 227 -3.28 -8.80 4.93
CA GLN A 227 -3.94 -7.56 4.47
C GLN A 227 -4.56 -7.72 3.08
N GLU A 228 -3.87 -8.37 2.16
CA GLU A 228 -4.35 -8.60 0.80
C GLU A 228 -5.54 -9.55 0.78
N TYR A 229 -5.44 -10.65 1.53
CA TYR A 229 -6.50 -11.66 1.62
C TYR A 229 -7.57 -11.34 2.68
N SER A 230 -7.51 -10.19 3.34
CA SER A 230 -8.40 -9.80 4.44
C SER A 230 -9.89 -9.89 4.11
N THR A 231 -10.28 -9.54 2.88
CA THR A 231 -11.66 -9.58 2.41
C THR A 231 -12.21 -11.01 2.22
N TYR A 232 -11.32 -11.99 2.07
CA TYR A 232 -11.68 -13.40 1.83
C TYR A 232 -11.70 -14.25 3.11
N LEU A 233 -11.31 -13.69 4.25
CA LEU A 233 -11.35 -14.36 5.53
C LEU A 233 -12.79 -14.46 6.05
N THR A 234 -13.15 -15.60 6.65
CA THR A 234 -14.39 -15.74 7.42
C THR A 234 -14.37 -14.84 8.66
N GLN A 235 -15.52 -14.55 9.27
CA GLN A 235 -15.57 -13.79 10.52
C GLN A 235 -14.68 -14.39 11.62
N LYS A 236 -14.70 -15.71 11.75
CA LYS A 236 -13.90 -16.43 12.74
C LYS A 236 -12.40 -16.27 12.45
N GLN A 237 -12.00 -16.42 11.19
CA GLN A 237 -10.62 -16.19 10.75
C GLN A 237 -10.20 -14.73 10.91
N LYS A 238 -11.07 -13.75 10.61
CA LYS A 238 -10.81 -12.33 10.90
C LYS A 238 -10.55 -12.10 12.38
N LYS A 239 -11.34 -12.75 13.27
CA LYS A 239 -11.15 -12.66 14.72
C LYS A 239 -9.82 -13.28 15.19
N GLN A 240 -9.43 -14.44 14.64
CA GLN A 240 -8.11 -15.04 14.91
C GLN A 240 -6.97 -14.13 14.44
N THR A 241 -7.09 -13.58 13.23
CA THR A 241 -6.12 -12.64 12.67
C THR A 241 -6.04 -11.36 13.52
N LEU A 242 -7.17 -10.80 13.96
CA LEU A 242 -7.21 -9.65 14.86
C LEU A 242 -6.43 -9.89 16.15
N LYS A 243 -6.57 -11.08 16.76
CA LYS A 243 -5.83 -11.45 17.96
C LYS A 243 -4.31 -11.46 17.71
N PHE A 244 -3.87 -12.10 16.63
CA PHE A 244 -2.46 -12.11 16.21
C PHE A 244 -1.91 -10.69 15.99
N LEU A 245 -2.65 -9.84 15.27
CA LEU A 245 -2.23 -8.47 15.00
C LEU A 245 -2.14 -7.63 16.28
N PHE A 246 -3.08 -7.83 17.22
CA PHE A 246 -3.07 -7.14 18.50
C PHE A 246 -1.85 -7.50 19.35
N GLU A 247 -1.46 -8.78 19.37
CA GLU A 247 -0.22 -9.25 20.01
C GLU A 247 1.01 -8.48 19.49
N ASN A 248 1.02 -8.19 18.18
CA ASN A 248 2.11 -7.48 17.50
C ASN A 248 2.06 -5.94 17.61
N LEU A 249 1.03 -5.35 18.20
CA LEU A 249 1.03 -3.91 18.54
C LEU A 249 2.05 -3.53 19.60
N THR A 250 2.63 -4.52 20.31
CA THR A 250 3.72 -4.32 21.26
C THR A 250 5.11 -4.65 20.69
N HIS A 251 5.18 -5.00 19.41
CA HIS A 251 6.44 -5.30 18.73
C HIS A 251 7.44 -4.14 18.82
N PRO A 252 8.75 -4.38 18.96
CA PRO A 252 9.76 -3.33 19.01
C PRO A 252 9.78 -2.42 17.78
N GLU A 253 9.55 -2.98 16.58
CA GLU A 253 9.58 -2.24 15.33
C GLU A 253 8.28 -1.49 15.06
N ASP A 254 8.40 -0.19 14.81
CA ASP A 254 7.26 0.70 14.55
C ASP A 254 6.53 0.32 13.25
N ASP A 255 7.26 -0.14 12.23
CA ASP A 255 6.70 -0.56 10.93
C ASP A 255 5.71 -1.72 11.10
N ILE A 256 6.05 -2.70 11.95
CA ILE A 256 5.15 -3.81 12.30
C ILE A 256 3.90 -3.30 13.01
N ARG A 257 4.07 -2.46 14.05
CA ARG A 257 2.93 -1.91 14.81
C ARG A 257 1.98 -1.11 13.92
N LYS A 258 2.53 -0.32 13.00
CA LYS A 258 1.75 0.47 12.05
C LYS A 258 0.90 -0.42 11.12
N HIS A 259 1.53 -1.41 10.47
CA HIS A 259 0.81 -2.34 9.59
C HIS A 259 -0.26 -3.15 10.35
N CYS A 260 0.07 -3.57 11.57
CA CYS A 260 -0.91 -4.25 12.44
C CYS A 260 -2.10 -3.33 12.77
N ALA A 261 -1.85 -2.08 13.16
CA ALA A 261 -2.92 -1.13 13.48
C ALA A 261 -3.81 -0.83 12.26
N GLU A 262 -3.20 -0.62 11.09
CA GLU A 262 -3.92 -0.43 9.82
C GLU A 262 -4.81 -1.63 9.49
N LEU A 263 -4.27 -2.85 9.61
CA LEU A 263 -5.02 -4.06 9.30
C LEU A 263 -6.10 -4.36 10.35
N ILE A 264 -5.88 -4.07 11.63
CA ILE A 264 -6.92 -4.16 12.67
C ILE A 264 -8.10 -3.25 12.32
N GLY A 265 -7.86 -1.98 12.00
CA GLY A 265 -8.91 -1.04 11.61
C GLY A 265 -9.70 -1.55 10.40
N LYS A 266 -9.01 -2.02 9.36
CA LYS A 266 -9.63 -2.60 8.17
C LYS A 266 -10.48 -3.82 8.50
N LEU A 267 -9.94 -4.80 9.26
CA LEU A 267 -10.65 -6.03 9.59
C LEU A 267 -11.90 -5.79 10.44
N ILE A 268 -11.88 -4.83 11.37
CA ILE A 268 -13.06 -4.43 12.13
C ILE A 268 -14.10 -3.80 11.18
N ALA A 269 -13.69 -2.91 10.29
CA ALA A 269 -14.58 -2.25 9.33
C ALA A 269 -15.30 -3.24 8.40
N ILE A 270 -14.61 -4.32 7.98
CA ILE A 270 -15.14 -5.32 7.06
C ILE A 270 -15.57 -6.62 7.76
N LEU A 271 -15.70 -6.62 9.11
CA LEU A 271 -15.97 -7.84 9.87
C LEU A 271 -17.29 -8.49 9.47
N ASP A 272 -18.33 -7.68 9.29
CA ASP A 272 -19.69 -8.11 8.96
C ASP A 272 -19.91 -8.25 7.45
N GLU A 273 -18.87 -8.04 6.62
CA GLU A 273 -18.99 -8.17 5.18
C GLU A 273 -19.07 -9.63 4.75
N SER A 274 -20.12 -9.94 4.00
CA SER A 274 -20.27 -11.18 3.28
C SER A 274 -20.19 -10.91 1.79
N TYR A 275 -19.28 -11.60 1.10
CA TYR A 275 -19.22 -11.54 -0.36
C TYR A 275 -20.42 -12.28 -0.98
N MET A 276 -21.47 -11.52 -1.29
CA MET A 276 -22.74 -12.09 -1.79
C MET A 276 -22.82 -12.24 -3.31
N LYS A 277 -21.96 -11.50 -4.05
CA LYS A 277 -22.18 -11.25 -5.49
C LYS A 277 -21.91 -12.43 -6.42
N GLU A 278 -21.12 -13.41 -5.99
CA GLU A 278 -20.77 -14.59 -6.80
C GLU A 278 -21.35 -15.89 -6.24
N ILE A 279 -22.19 -15.79 -5.21
CA ILE A 279 -22.82 -16.95 -4.59
C ILE A 279 -23.99 -17.39 -5.46
N PRO A 280 -24.12 -18.69 -5.78
CA PRO A 280 -25.30 -19.21 -6.48
C PRO A 280 -26.59 -18.83 -5.75
N SER A 281 -27.62 -18.41 -6.50
CA SER A 281 -28.87 -17.86 -5.95
C SER A 281 -29.68 -18.84 -5.08
N ASN A 282 -29.35 -20.13 -5.14
CA ASN A 282 -30.00 -21.19 -4.36
C ASN A 282 -29.26 -21.57 -3.06
N VAL A 283 -28.26 -20.79 -2.69
CA VAL A 283 -27.44 -21.08 -1.49
C VAL A 283 -27.73 -20.04 -0.42
N GLU A 284 -28.10 -20.51 0.75
CA GLU A 284 -28.29 -19.67 1.96
C GLU A 284 -26.95 -19.43 2.68
N LEU A 285 -26.67 -18.16 3.02
CA LEU A 285 -25.50 -17.79 3.79
C LEU A 285 -25.75 -17.95 5.30
N PRO A 286 -24.78 -18.45 6.05
CA PRO A 286 -24.86 -18.42 7.51
C PRO A 286 -24.94 -16.97 8.02
N ASN A 287 -25.77 -16.74 9.04
CA ASN A 287 -25.87 -15.43 9.69
C ASN A 287 -24.56 -14.99 10.34
N ALA A 288 -24.32 -13.69 10.38
CA ALA A 288 -23.18 -13.11 11.08
C ALA A 288 -23.34 -13.30 12.58
N GLU A 289 -22.36 -13.98 13.24
CA GLU A 289 -22.39 -14.27 14.67
C GLU A 289 -21.73 -13.18 15.52
N ILE A 290 -20.87 -12.35 14.92
CA ILE A 290 -20.00 -11.40 15.63
C ILE A 290 -20.29 -9.99 15.13
N ASN A 291 -20.59 -9.07 16.05
CA ASN A 291 -20.85 -7.67 15.75
C ASN A 291 -19.54 -6.86 15.75
N SER A 292 -19.28 -6.14 14.67
CA SER A 292 -18.07 -5.29 14.49
C SER A 292 -17.99 -4.15 15.51
N SER A 293 -19.14 -3.58 15.91
CA SER A 293 -19.19 -2.54 16.93
C SER A 293 -18.75 -3.03 18.33
N ASP A 294 -19.06 -4.27 18.68
CA ASP A 294 -18.61 -4.86 19.95
C ASP A 294 -17.11 -5.15 19.93
N VAL A 295 -16.61 -5.65 18.80
CA VAL A 295 -15.16 -5.86 18.61
C VAL A 295 -14.42 -4.52 18.69
N LEU A 296 -14.92 -3.46 18.06
CA LEU A 296 -14.33 -2.12 18.18
C LEU A 296 -14.25 -1.65 19.64
N ARG A 297 -15.33 -1.82 20.42
CA ARG A 297 -15.35 -1.47 21.86
C ARG A 297 -14.31 -2.24 22.65
N GLU A 298 -14.19 -3.55 22.39
CA GLU A 298 -13.20 -4.41 23.05
C GLU A 298 -11.77 -3.95 22.78
N TYR A 299 -11.42 -3.71 21.52
CA TYR A 299 -10.08 -3.30 21.12
C TYR A 299 -9.72 -1.89 21.59
N LEU A 300 -10.63 -0.92 21.47
CA LEU A 300 -10.41 0.44 22.01
C LEU A 300 -10.19 0.41 23.52
N LYS A 301 -10.97 -0.38 24.27
CA LYS A 301 -10.78 -0.55 25.71
C LYS A 301 -9.40 -1.15 26.01
N ALA A 302 -8.99 -2.19 25.29
CA ALA A 302 -7.70 -2.84 25.50
C ALA A 302 -6.51 -1.91 25.17
N MET A 303 -6.62 -1.08 24.14
CA MET A 303 -5.57 -0.13 23.73
C MET A 303 -5.46 1.10 24.64
N LEU A 304 -6.58 1.66 25.09
CA LEU A 304 -6.61 2.88 25.91
C LEU A 304 -6.55 2.61 27.42
N SER A 305 -6.87 1.39 27.85
CA SER A 305 -6.86 0.98 29.25
C SER A 305 -6.21 -0.40 29.42
N PRO A 306 -4.94 -0.57 29.01
CA PRO A 306 -4.24 -1.84 29.12
C PRO A 306 -4.04 -2.27 30.57
N PRO A 307 -3.78 -3.57 30.86
CA PRO A 307 -3.58 -4.10 32.21
C PRO A 307 -2.49 -3.36 32.98
N SER A 308 -2.69 -3.18 34.30
CA SER A 308 -1.77 -2.41 35.15
C SER A 308 -0.36 -3.03 35.24
N ASN A 309 -0.25 -4.34 35.12
CA ASN A 309 1.03 -5.09 35.17
C ASN A 309 1.83 -5.04 33.87
N MET A 310 1.25 -4.53 32.77
CA MET A 310 1.98 -4.36 31.51
C MET A 310 3.08 -3.30 31.65
N ILE A 311 4.25 -3.51 31.04
CA ILE A 311 5.36 -2.54 31.04
C ILE A 311 4.96 -1.26 30.28
N TYR A 312 5.56 -0.13 30.69
CA TYR A 312 5.20 1.19 30.18
C TYR A 312 5.30 1.29 28.64
N ILE A 313 6.39 0.79 28.06
CA ILE A 313 6.59 0.89 26.61
C ILE A 313 5.48 0.17 25.81
N ASN A 314 5.03 -0.98 26.29
CA ASN A 314 3.95 -1.73 25.64
C ASN A 314 2.61 -0.99 25.78
N LYS A 315 2.32 -0.39 26.96
CA LYS A 315 1.15 0.49 27.15
C LYS A 315 1.18 1.68 26.21
N PHE A 316 2.35 2.29 26.07
CA PHE A 316 2.56 3.41 25.16
C PHE A 316 2.31 2.98 23.71
N ASN A 317 2.90 1.87 23.25
CA ASN A 317 2.77 1.37 21.88
C ASN A 317 1.32 1.05 21.52
N LEU A 318 0.57 0.42 22.44
CA LEU A 318 -0.86 0.14 22.23
C LEU A 318 -1.66 1.44 22.02
N GLY A 319 -1.52 2.39 22.94
CA GLY A 319 -2.25 3.66 22.84
C GLY A 319 -1.81 4.49 21.61
N TYR A 320 -0.53 4.49 21.29
CA TYR A 320 0.04 5.20 20.13
C TYR A 320 -0.46 4.65 18.79
N SER A 321 -0.84 3.37 18.74
CA SER A 321 -1.40 2.73 17.54
C SER A 321 -2.87 3.07 17.29
N THR A 322 -3.58 3.64 18.29
CA THR A 322 -5.01 3.94 18.20
C THR A 322 -5.37 4.89 17.04
N PRO A 323 -4.68 6.02 16.82
CA PRO A 323 -4.98 6.92 15.70
C PRO A 323 -4.89 6.22 14.34
N THR A 324 -3.88 5.39 14.13
CA THR A 324 -3.67 4.63 12.88
C THR A 324 -4.79 3.60 12.66
N MET A 325 -5.20 2.91 13.71
CA MET A 325 -6.31 1.96 13.65
C MET A 325 -7.62 2.67 13.27
N ILE A 326 -7.91 3.83 13.87
CA ILE A 326 -9.13 4.60 13.61
C ILE A 326 -9.13 5.20 12.20
N ASP A 327 -8.00 5.70 11.71
CA ASP A 327 -7.85 6.14 10.32
C ASP A 327 -8.22 5.02 9.34
N SER A 328 -7.65 3.84 9.53
CA SER A 328 -7.94 2.68 8.71
C SER A 328 -9.40 2.20 8.84
N LEU A 329 -9.97 2.25 10.05
CA LEU A 329 -11.37 1.89 10.28
C LEU A 329 -12.30 2.74 9.41
N PHE A 330 -12.17 4.07 9.46
CA PHE A 330 -13.04 4.97 8.69
C PHE A 330 -12.77 4.93 7.18
N LYS A 331 -11.55 4.60 6.76
CA LYS A 331 -11.22 4.42 5.35
C LYS A 331 -11.95 3.25 4.70
N TYR A 332 -12.27 2.22 5.48
CA TYR A 332 -12.87 0.97 4.98
C TYR A 332 -14.29 0.72 5.49
N CYS A 333 -14.82 1.52 6.41
CA CYS A 333 -16.17 1.32 6.95
C CYS A 333 -17.26 1.62 5.91
N LYS A 334 -18.41 0.97 6.07
CA LYS A 334 -19.62 1.26 5.31
C LYS A 334 -20.32 2.49 5.87
N GLU A 335 -21.04 3.19 5.02
CA GLU A 335 -21.82 4.36 5.39
C GLU A 335 -22.85 4.05 6.49
N SER A 336 -23.44 2.83 6.44
CA SER A 336 -24.40 2.35 7.46
C SER A 336 -23.78 2.15 8.86
N SER A 337 -22.48 1.91 8.98
CA SER A 337 -21.76 1.69 10.25
C SER A 337 -21.05 2.94 10.76
N LEU A 338 -20.97 3.98 9.94
CA LEU A 338 -20.20 5.19 10.18
C LEU A 338 -20.60 5.87 11.50
N GLU A 339 -21.92 6.04 11.72
CA GLU A 339 -22.46 6.74 12.89
C GLU A 339 -22.23 5.95 14.18
N ASP A 340 -22.40 4.63 14.14
CA ASP A 340 -22.15 3.77 15.30
C ASP A 340 -20.68 3.80 15.71
N TYR A 341 -19.76 3.72 14.76
CA TYR A 341 -18.33 3.80 15.05
C TYR A 341 -17.93 5.17 15.58
N ARG A 342 -18.46 6.23 14.99
CA ARG A 342 -18.27 7.62 15.46
C ARG A 342 -18.70 7.78 16.91
N LYS A 343 -19.88 7.32 17.26
CA LYS A 343 -20.43 7.35 18.61
C LYS A 343 -19.58 6.55 19.61
N ILE A 344 -19.15 5.34 19.23
CA ILE A 344 -18.29 4.49 20.07
C ILE A 344 -16.98 5.21 20.37
N ILE A 345 -16.33 5.80 19.37
CA ILE A 345 -15.03 6.44 19.52
C ILE A 345 -15.16 7.74 20.34
N LEU A 346 -16.15 8.59 20.05
CA LEU A 346 -16.38 9.87 20.75
C LEU A 346 -16.71 9.66 22.24
N ASN A 347 -17.31 8.55 22.63
CA ASN A 347 -17.53 8.21 24.04
C ASN A 347 -16.22 7.98 24.83
N HIS A 348 -15.08 7.84 24.17
CA HIS A 348 -13.78 7.79 24.82
C HIS A 348 -13.15 9.16 25.09
N PHE A 349 -13.69 10.25 24.56
CA PHE A 349 -13.21 11.60 24.84
C PHE A 349 -13.72 12.11 26.19
N ASP A 350 -13.23 11.45 27.26
CA ASP A 350 -13.55 11.79 28.65
C ASP A 350 -12.26 12.02 29.45
N HIS A 351 -12.02 13.31 29.80
CA HIS A 351 -10.84 13.73 30.58
C HIS A 351 -10.84 13.24 32.03
N LYS A 352 -12.01 12.84 32.57
CA LYS A 352 -12.14 12.29 33.93
C LYS A 352 -11.80 10.81 33.97
N LYS A 353 -12.17 10.09 32.91
CA LYS A 353 -11.90 8.65 32.74
C LYS A 353 -10.42 8.38 32.51
N TYR A 354 -9.79 9.12 31.61
CA TYR A 354 -8.39 8.93 31.25
C TYR A 354 -7.51 10.00 31.92
N LYS A 355 -6.80 9.60 32.98
CA LYS A 355 -5.88 10.51 33.71
C LYS A 355 -4.46 10.50 33.17
N ASN A 356 -4.06 9.45 32.42
CA ASN A 356 -2.74 9.31 31.84
C ASN A 356 -2.55 10.34 30.72
N VAL A 357 -1.42 11.03 30.74
CA VAL A 357 -1.06 12.10 29.79
C VAL A 357 -0.95 11.53 28.37
N ASP A 358 -0.31 10.39 28.21
CA ASP A 358 -0.08 9.79 26.88
C ASP A 358 -1.42 9.39 26.25
N VAL A 359 -2.32 8.75 27.02
CA VAL A 359 -3.66 8.37 26.51
C VAL A 359 -4.46 9.59 26.07
N GLN A 360 -4.39 10.70 26.82
CA GLN A 360 -5.05 11.94 26.41
C GLN A 360 -4.45 12.51 25.12
N LEU A 361 -3.14 12.39 24.93
CA LEU A 361 -2.47 12.81 23.69
C LEU A 361 -2.85 11.91 22.51
N PHE A 362 -2.97 10.61 22.71
CA PHE A 362 -3.41 9.67 21.67
C PHE A 362 -4.86 9.93 21.24
N LEU A 363 -5.75 10.22 22.19
CA LEU A 363 -7.12 10.63 21.88
C LEU A 363 -7.16 11.94 21.09
N LEU A 364 -6.37 12.95 21.47
CA LEU A 364 -6.26 14.20 20.72
C LEU A 364 -5.75 13.95 19.28
N ASP A 365 -4.78 13.07 19.09
CA ASP A 365 -4.28 12.75 17.76
C ASP A 365 -5.29 11.91 16.95
N THR A 366 -6.14 11.14 17.61
CA THR A 366 -7.23 10.38 16.96
C THR A 366 -8.31 11.28 16.39
N ALA A 367 -8.58 12.43 17.02
CA ALA A 367 -9.66 13.34 16.64
C ALA A 367 -9.64 13.76 15.16
N LYS A 368 -8.45 13.90 14.56
CA LYS A 368 -8.28 14.31 13.15
C LYS A 368 -8.76 13.26 12.12
N TYR A 369 -8.90 12.00 12.55
CA TYR A 369 -9.30 10.89 11.67
C TYR A 369 -10.78 10.54 11.79
N ILE A 370 -11.49 11.17 12.73
CA ILE A 370 -12.92 10.95 12.89
C ILE A 370 -13.66 11.86 11.89
N PRO A 371 -14.48 11.32 10.99
CA PRO A 371 -15.35 12.13 10.15
C PRO A 371 -16.38 12.85 11.05
N ILE A 372 -16.13 14.12 11.38
CA ILE A 372 -16.93 14.86 12.36
C ILE A 372 -18.16 15.45 11.68
N ASP A 373 -19.34 15.12 12.20
CA ASP A 373 -20.56 15.86 11.92
C ASP A 373 -20.77 16.84 13.08
N PHE A 374 -20.49 18.11 12.84
CA PHE A 374 -20.60 19.17 13.86
C PHE A 374 -22.04 19.43 14.37
N SER A 375 -23.04 18.90 13.68
CA SER A 375 -24.45 19.03 14.11
C SER A 375 -24.83 17.96 15.16
N SER A 376 -24.01 16.94 15.35
CA SER A 376 -24.29 15.82 16.26
C SER A 376 -24.00 16.17 17.72
N GLU A 377 -24.91 15.82 18.62
CA GLU A 377 -24.72 16.00 20.09
C GLU A 377 -23.48 15.27 20.64
N TYR A 378 -23.05 14.20 19.98
CA TYR A 378 -21.87 13.42 20.39
C TYR A 378 -20.56 14.20 20.25
N THR A 379 -20.50 15.22 19.38
CA THR A 379 -19.32 16.08 19.23
C THR A 379 -19.05 16.96 20.43
N ASN A 380 -20.05 17.22 21.28
CA ASN A 380 -19.88 17.98 22.52
C ASN A 380 -18.82 17.35 23.45
N SER A 381 -18.74 16.01 23.53
CA SER A 381 -17.75 15.33 24.35
C SER A 381 -16.30 15.62 23.85
N LEU A 382 -16.09 15.72 22.55
CA LEU A 382 -14.80 16.09 21.96
C LEU A 382 -14.41 17.52 22.31
N TRP A 383 -15.35 18.48 22.17
CA TRP A 383 -15.08 19.90 22.50
C TRP A 383 -14.79 20.06 23.96
N ASP A 384 -15.62 19.49 24.85
CA ASP A 384 -15.40 19.52 26.29
C ASP A 384 -14.06 18.89 26.68
N PHE A 385 -13.66 17.78 26.03
CA PHE A 385 -12.38 17.17 26.25
C PHE A 385 -11.23 18.13 25.88
N ILE A 386 -11.26 18.73 24.66
CA ILE A 386 -10.21 19.63 24.17
C ILE A 386 -10.10 20.87 25.09
N PHE A 387 -11.22 21.56 25.41
CA PHE A 387 -11.17 22.75 26.24
C PHE A 387 -10.76 22.49 27.69
N ASN A 388 -11.10 21.31 28.25
CA ASN A 388 -10.61 20.92 29.57
C ASN A 388 -9.12 20.63 29.56
N ILE A 389 -8.58 20.06 28.48
CA ILE A 389 -7.15 19.83 28.34
C ILE A 389 -6.36 21.14 28.18
N LEU A 390 -6.87 22.12 27.46
CA LEU A 390 -6.25 23.44 27.32
C LEU A 390 -6.04 24.16 28.66
N LYS A 391 -6.86 23.89 29.67
CA LYS A 391 -6.76 24.45 31.02
C LYS A 391 -5.73 23.77 31.90
N LYS A 392 -5.14 22.62 31.47
CA LYS A 392 -4.19 21.86 32.28
C LYS A 392 -2.80 22.51 32.28
N ARG A 393 -2.07 22.36 33.40
CA ARG A 393 -0.68 22.86 33.56
C ARG A 393 0.33 22.16 32.67
N ASN A 394 0.05 20.93 32.22
CA ASN A 394 0.95 20.15 31.41
C ASN A 394 1.06 20.73 29.99
N GLN A 395 2.25 21.17 29.61
CA GLN A 395 2.53 21.79 28.31
C GLN A 395 2.28 20.85 27.12
N ALA A 396 2.67 19.56 27.24
CA ALA A 396 2.47 18.60 26.16
C ALA A 396 0.99 18.43 25.82
N LEU A 397 0.12 18.41 26.83
CA LEU A 397 -1.33 18.32 26.64
C LEU A 397 -1.88 19.58 25.95
N ARG A 398 -1.47 20.77 26.37
CA ARG A 398 -1.92 22.01 25.70
C ARG A 398 -1.44 22.08 24.25
N LEU A 399 -0.21 21.66 23.97
CA LEU A 399 0.32 21.57 22.60
C LEU A 399 -0.46 20.57 21.76
N GLY A 400 -0.81 19.40 22.32
CA GLY A 400 -1.67 18.41 21.66
C GLY A 400 -3.03 18.99 21.32
N ALA A 401 -3.71 19.60 22.28
CA ALA A 401 -5.02 20.22 22.07
C ALA A 401 -4.97 21.36 21.04
N LEU A 402 -3.97 22.24 21.09
CA LEU A 402 -3.79 23.30 20.09
C LEU A 402 -3.49 22.73 18.68
N LYS A 403 -2.71 21.64 18.56
CA LYS A 403 -2.47 20.95 17.30
C LYS A 403 -3.78 20.42 16.73
N THR A 404 -4.59 19.75 17.55
CA THR A 404 -5.90 19.23 17.15
C THR A 404 -6.86 20.35 16.72
N LEU A 405 -6.95 21.44 17.49
CA LEU A 405 -7.77 22.61 17.10
C LEU A 405 -7.32 23.21 15.76
N ASN A 406 -6.01 23.31 15.52
CA ASN A 406 -5.50 23.81 14.23
C ASN A 406 -5.87 22.92 13.04
N LEU A 407 -6.07 21.64 13.24
CA LEU A 407 -6.54 20.73 12.20
C LEU A 407 -8.04 20.86 11.99
N LEU A 408 -8.81 20.85 13.07
CA LEU A 408 -10.27 20.99 13.00
C LEU A 408 -10.72 22.37 12.52
N ALA A 409 -9.95 23.43 12.81
CA ALA A 409 -10.25 24.80 12.36
C ALA A 409 -9.98 25.06 10.86
N GLN A 410 -9.55 24.06 10.11
CA GLN A 410 -9.48 24.10 8.64
C GLN A 410 -10.85 23.84 8.00
N GLU A 411 -11.79 23.28 8.74
CA GLU A 411 -13.17 23.03 8.35
C GLU A 411 -14.10 24.15 8.87
N ASP A 412 -15.33 24.20 8.36
CA ASP A 412 -16.32 25.18 8.80
C ASP A 412 -16.85 24.82 10.20
N LEU A 413 -16.21 25.38 11.21
CA LEU A 413 -16.61 25.20 12.61
C LEU A 413 -17.92 25.89 12.93
N PRO A 414 -18.76 25.33 13.85
CA PRO A 414 -19.93 26.03 14.44
C PRO A 414 -19.56 27.37 15.10
N LEU A 415 -20.42 28.33 15.01
CA LEU A 415 -20.18 29.69 15.52
C LEU A 415 -19.89 29.73 17.04
N ASP A 416 -20.58 28.89 17.83
CA ASP A 416 -20.35 28.76 19.26
C ASP A 416 -18.97 28.20 19.60
N ILE A 417 -18.47 27.28 18.80
CA ILE A 417 -17.11 26.71 18.95
C ILE A 417 -16.06 27.73 18.52
N LYS A 418 -16.29 28.46 17.42
CA LYS A 418 -15.39 29.57 17.01
C LYS A 418 -15.26 30.59 18.13
N SER A 419 -16.40 31.03 18.72
CA SER A 419 -16.41 31.98 19.85
C SER A 419 -15.62 31.45 21.05
N LYS A 420 -15.80 30.20 21.44
CA LYS A 420 -15.05 29.58 22.55
C LYS A 420 -13.54 29.54 22.30
N ILE A 421 -13.11 29.30 21.04
CA ILE A 421 -11.69 29.32 20.67
C ILE A 421 -11.15 30.76 20.74
N GLU A 422 -11.88 31.73 20.23
CA GLU A 422 -11.50 33.14 20.29
C GLU A 422 -11.38 33.64 21.73
N ASP A 423 -12.32 33.30 22.60
CA ASP A 423 -12.27 33.60 24.04
C ASP A 423 -11.06 33.00 24.73
N TYR A 424 -10.74 31.74 24.41
CA TYR A 424 -9.53 31.08 24.90
C TYR A 424 -8.25 31.80 24.44
N LEU A 425 -8.16 32.14 23.17
CA LEU A 425 -7.01 32.82 22.60
C LEU A 425 -6.81 34.21 23.20
N ASN A 426 -7.89 35.00 23.38
CA ASN A 426 -7.85 36.33 23.95
C ASN A 426 -7.53 36.32 25.46
N SER A 427 -8.01 35.32 26.20
CA SER A 427 -7.76 35.18 27.65
C SER A 427 -6.40 34.57 27.98
N SER A 428 -5.77 33.91 26.99
CA SER A 428 -4.51 33.20 27.21
C SER A 428 -3.32 34.19 27.21
N SER A 429 -2.53 34.19 28.30
CA SER A 429 -1.32 35.00 28.38
C SER A 429 -0.28 34.58 27.36
N ILE A 430 0.35 35.54 26.67
CA ILE A 430 1.50 35.29 25.78
C ILE A 430 2.75 35.15 26.64
N ASN A 431 3.31 33.94 26.71
CA ASN A 431 4.51 33.71 27.51
C ASN A 431 5.73 33.51 26.57
N LYS A 432 6.70 34.42 26.69
CA LYS A 432 7.94 34.38 25.88
C LYS A 432 8.72 33.07 25.99
N LYS A 433 8.58 32.31 27.09
CA LYS A 433 9.22 31.00 27.29
C LYS A 433 8.56 29.86 26.47
N TYR A 434 7.33 30.06 25.99
CA TYR A 434 6.56 29.00 25.32
C TYR A 434 6.40 29.27 23.81
N ILE A 435 7.51 29.48 23.11
CA ILE A 435 7.52 29.81 21.68
C ILE A 435 6.73 28.78 20.86
N THR A 436 6.91 27.47 21.15
CA THR A 436 6.18 26.39 20.47
C THR A 436 4.66 26.52 20.64
N GLU A 437 4.20 26.90 21.84
CA GLU A 437 2.77 27.12 22.12
C GLU A 437 2.25 28.37 21.41
N ASN A 438 3.02 29.46 21.44
CA ASN A 438 2.69 30.70 20.74
C ASN A 438 2.60 30.51 19.21
N LEU A 439 3.44 29.66 18.63
CA LEU A 439 3.38 29.32 17.20
C LEU A 439 2.03 28.66 16.83
N LEU A 440 1.57 27.70 17.63
CA LEU A 440 0.27 27.06 17.40
C LEU A 440 -0.90 28.03 17.62
N LYS A 441 -0.82 28.91 18.62
CA LYS A 441 -1.81 29.97 18.83
C LYS A 441 -1.84 30.94 17.65
N LEU A 442 -0.68 31.32 17.11
CA LEU A 442 -0.59 32.17 15.92
C LEU A 442 -1.23 31.51 14.70
N LYS A 443 -0.95 30.24 14.48
CA LYS A 443 -1.54 29.49 13.37
C LYS A 443 -3.07 29.45 13.52
N LEU A 444 -3.58 29.17 14.70
CA LEU A 444 -5.01 29.14 15.00
C LEU A 444 -5.66 30.52 14.85
N ALA A 445 -5.01 31.56 15.34
CA ALA A 445 -5.48 32.95 15.18
C ALA A 445 -5.53 33.39 13.71
N LYS A 446 -4.58 32.94 12.89
CA LYS A 446 -4.61 33.17 11.43
C LYS A 446 -5.79 32.46 10.76
N ASN A 447 -6.05 31.20 11.11
CA ASN A 447 -7.19 30.44 10.59
C ASN A 447 -8.54 31.13 10.94
N LEU A 448 -8.63 31.80 12.11
CA LEU A 448 -9.81 32.55 12.57
C LEU A 448 -9.80 34.03 12.19
N ASN A 449 -8.82 34.49 11.39
CA ASN A 449 -8.70 35.90 10.96
C ASN A 449 -8.56 36.94 12.08
N MET A 450 -7.95 36.57 13.23
CA MET A 450 -7.75 37.44 14.40
C MET A 450 -6.50 38.31 14.23
N LYS A 451 -6.58 39.36 13.41
CA LYS A 451 -5.41 40.20 12.98
C LYS A 451 -4.62 40.80 14.15
N SER A 452 -5.29 41.40 15.16
CA SER A 452 -4.63 42.02 16.32
C SER A 452 -3.78 41.05 17.13
N LEU A 453 -4.31 39.85 17.38
CA LEU A 453 -3.60 38.80 18.11
C LEU A 453 -2.44 38.21 17.28
N CYS A 454 -2.59 38.15 15.97
CA CYS A 454 -1.54 37.70 15.08
C CYS A 454 -0.30 38.62 15.18
N CYS A 455 -0.45 39.90 15.08
CA CYS A 455 0.63 40.90 15.23
C CYS A 455 1.37 40.74 16.57
N SER A 456 0.59 40.67 17.67
CA SER A 456 1.18 40.51 19.01
C SER A 456 1.94 39.19 19.18
N LEU A 457 1.44 38.08 18.63
CA LEU A 457 2.13 36.77 18.68
C LEU A 457 3.39 36.73 17.79
N GLU A 458 3.37 37.36 16.60
CA GLU A 458 4.51 37.43 15.70
C GLU A 458 5.71 38.16 16.31
N GLU A 459 5.50 39.24 17.06
CA GLU A 459 6.53 39.95 17.80
C GLU A 459 7.25 39.06 18.83
N HIS A 460 6.56 38.04 19.38
CA HIS A 460 7.10 37.14 20.40
C HIS A 460 7.74 35.86 19.83
N ILE A 461 7.62 35.58 18.52
CA ILE A 461 8.14 34.37 17.86
C ILE A 461 9.43 34.70 17.07
N ASN A 462 10.19 35.69 17.48
CA ASN A 462 11.46 35.98 16.82
C ASN A 462 12.52 34.95 17.21
N ILE A 463 13.03 34.20 16.20
CA ILE A 463 14.05 33.17 16.37
C ILE A 463 15.44 33.76 16.08
N ASN A 464 16.34 33.59 17.00
CA ASN A 464 17.75 33.87 16.81
C ASN A 464 18.61 32.58 16.89
N LYS A 465 19.86 32.66 16.52
CA LYS A 465 20.81 31.51 16.51
C LYS A 465 20.91 30.80 17.88
N LYS A 466 20.87 31.55 18.99
CA LYS A 466 20.93 31.00 20.36
C LYS A 466 19.70 30.15 20.66
N LEU A 467 18.50 30.67 20.36
CA LEU A 467 17.24 29.94 20.56
C LEU A 467 17.14 28.70 19.68
N ALA A 468 17.57 28.77 18.42
CA ALA A 468 17.64 27.63 17.54
C ALA A 468 18.54 26.51 18.10
N THR A 469 19.69 26.85 18.66
CA THR A 469 20.57 25.88 19.33
C THR A 469 19.90 25.24 20.55
N GLU A 470 19.15 26.00 21.34
CA GLU A 470 18.38 25.45 22.47
C GLU A 470 17.29 24.48 22.01
N ILE A 471 16.63 24.76 20.87
CA ILE A 471 15.64 23.87 20.25
C ILE A 471 16.31 22.59 19.77
N PHE A 472 17.46 22.65 19.11
CA PHE A 472 18.21 21.47 18.69
C PHE A 472 18.53 20.55 19.88
N LEU A 473 19.08 21.10 20.94
CA LEU A 473 19.41 20.35 22.15
C LEU A 473 18.17 19.78 22.84
N SER A 474 17.07 20.52 22.87
CA SER A 474 15.81 20.03 23.42
C SER A 474 15.25 18.86 22.63
N ASN A 475 15.29 18.93 21.28
CA ASN A 475 14.77 17.87 20.42
C ASN A 475 15.53 16.54 20.54
N LEU A 476 16.83 16.57 20.79
CA LEU A 476 17.64 15.36 20.94
C LEU A 476 17.41 14.66 22.29
N LYS A 477 16.85 15.36 23.28
CA LYS A 477 16.58 14.74 24.58
C LYS A 477 15.43 13.73 24.48
N SER A 478 15.63 12.56 25.08
CA SER A 478 14.62 11.49 25.11
C SER A 478 13.34 11.90 25.88
N ASN A 479 13.49 12.73 26.92
CA ASN A 479 12.37 13.21 27.73
C ASN A 479 11.53 14.33 27.09
N THR A 480 11.93 14.87 25.94
CA THR A 480 11.12 15.86 25.20
C THR A 480 9.99 15.13 24.50
N SER A 481 8.74 15.56 24.76
CA SER A 481 7.56 14.93 24.17
C SER A 481 7.59 14.99 22.63
N TRP A 482 7.12 13.93 21.99
CA TRP A 482 7.10 13.79 20.53
C TRP A 482 6.31 14.94 19.86
N ILE A 483 5.22 15.39 20.46
CA ILE A 483 4.43 16.54 19.97
C ILE A 483 5.29 17.80 19.93
N LYS A 484 6.05 18.07 20.99
CA LYS A 484 6.94 19.22 21.04
C LYS A 484 8.01 19.13 19.95
N LYS A 485 8.59 17.92 19.75
CA LYS A 485 9.57 17.67 18.67
C LYS A 485 8.97 17.98 17.29
N HIS A 486 7.74 17.51 17.02
CA HIS A 486 7.04 17.78 15.75
C HIS A 486 6.91 19.29 15.47
N ILE A 487 6.44 20.05 16.45
CA ILE A 487 6.23 21.50 16.29
C ILE A 487 7.57 22.23 16.14
N GLN A 488 8.60 21.78 16.87
CA GLN A 488 9.94 22.35 16.77
C GLN A 488 10.59 22.06 15.41
N ILE A 489 10.34 20.89 14.80
CA ILE A 489 10.76 20.59 13.43
C ILE A 489 10.12 21.59 12.45
N ASP A 490 8.80 21.84 12.54
CA ASP A 490 8.13 22.83 11.68
C ASP A 490 8.71 24.24 11.84
N LEU A 491 8.99 24.63 13.07
CA LEU A 491 9.57 25.92 13.38
C LEU A 491 10.98 26.10 12.79
N LEU A 492 11.84 25.10 12.97
CA LEU A 492 13.18 25.07 12.41
C LEU A 492 13.18 25.03 10.90
N LEU A 493 12.29 24.23 10.30
CA LEU A 493 12.13 24.13 8.85
C LEU A 493 11.76 25.49 8.24
N LYS A 494 10.78 26.17 8.85
CA LYS A 494 10.39 27.52 8.41
C LYS A 494 11.55 28.51 8.52
N TYR A 495 12.24 28.53 9.64
CA TYR A 495 13.37 29.45 9.86
C TYR A 495 14.53 29.17 8.90
N ALA A 496 14.82 27.89 8.63
CA ALA A 496 15.87 27.50 7.70
C ALA A 496 15.54 27.92 6.24
N LYS A 497 14.27 27.86 5.83
CA LYS A 497 13.83 28.35 4.52
C LYS A 497 13.92 29.88 4.39
N GLU A 498 13.68 30.60 5.48
CA GLU A 498 13.81 32.08 5.53
C GLU A 498 15.27 32.54 5.59
N ASN A 499 16.19 31.71 6.11
CA ASN A 499 17.62 32.02 6.29
C ASN A 499 18.52 30.90 5.76
N PRO A 500 18.44 30.54 4.47
CA PRO A 500 19.06 29.31 3.95
C PRO A 500 20.59 29.31 4.06
N SER A 501 21.25 30.41 3.64
CA SER A 501 22.73 30.50 3.61
C SER A 501 23.42 30.33 4.96
N SER A 502 22.75 30.65 6.05
CA SER A 502 23.34 30.61 7.39
C SER A 502 22.83 29.45 8.26
N PHE A 503 21.71 28.84 7.91
CA PHE A 503 21.03 27.94 8.82
C PHE A 503 20.50 26.64 8.20
N ALA A 504 20.32 26.55 6.88
CA ALA A 504 19.74 25.35 6.25
C ALA A 504 20.57 24.10 6.52
N MET A 505 21.88 24.14 6.31
CA MET A 505 22.77 23.02 6.51
C MET A 505 22.78 22.52 7.97
N HIS A 506 22.86 23.42 8.95
CA HIS A 506 22.80 23.05 10.36
C HIS A 506 21.48 22.38 10.73
N THR A 507 20.37 22.85 10.16
CA THR A 507 19.04 22.28 10.37
C THR A 507 18.94 20.89 9.76
N VAL A 508 19.46 20.69 8.55
CA VAL A 508 19.44 19.38 7.88
C VAL A 508 20.29 18.35 8.63
N ILE A 509 21.46 18.72 9.13
CA ILE A 509 22.27 17.84 10.00
C ILE A 509 21.50 17.48 11.27
N HIS A 510 20.80 18.45 11.89
CA HIS A 510 19.98 18.16 13.05
C HIS A 510 18.83 17.17 12.72
N PHE A 511 18.15 17.34 11.60
CA PHE A 511 17.10 16.42 11.17
C PHE A 511 17.66 15.04 10.81
N SER A 512 18.84 14.94 10.21
CA SER A 512 19.57 13.69 10.01
C SER A 512 19.82 12.96 11.34
N ASN A 513 20.24 13.70 12.38
CA ASN A 513 20.40 13.11 13.71
C ASN A 513 19.08 12.62 14.30
N LEU A 514 17.99 13.37 14.17
CA LEU A 514 16.66 12.94 14.62
C LEU A 514 16.19 11.68 13.90
N LEU A 515 16.44 11.57 12.60
CA LEU A 515 16.13 10.37 11.80
C LEU A 515 16.86 9.14 12.34
N LYS A 516 18.11 9.31 12.81
CA LYS A 516 18.96 8.21 13.30
C LYS A 516 18.72 7.80 14.75
N VAL A 517 18.18 8.69 15.61
CA VAL A 517 18.14 8.46 17.07
C VAL A 517 16.75 8.52 17.69
N SER A 518 15.73 9.06 17.02
CA SER A 518 14.42 9.21 17.64
C SER A 518 13.70 7.87 17.78
N ASP A 519 13.18 7.58 18.97
CA ASP A 519 12.40 6.37 19.24
C ASP A 519 11.01 6.38 18.57
N ILE A 520 10.50 7.57 18.21
CA ILE A 520 9.15 7.74 17.67
C ILE A 520 9.21 7.85 16.14
N GLU A 521 8.56 6.95 15.46
CA GLU A 521 8.53 6.87 13.99
C GLU A 521 8.05 8.18 13.36
N SER A 522 6.95 8.76 13.85
CA SER A 522 6.41 10.00 13.28
C SER A 522 7.39 11.18 13.38
N VAL A 523 8.27 11.19 14.38
CA VAL A 523 9.36 12.19 14.48
C VAL A 523 10.44 11.93 13.44
N ARG A 524 10.82 10.65 13.24
CA ARG A 524 11.79 10.27 12.19
C ARG A 524 11.26 10.61 10.80
N SER A 525 10.03 10.22 10.50
CA SER A 525 9.38 10.50 9.21
C SER A 525 9.28 12.00 8.95
N LYS A 526 8.90 12.78 9.96
CA LYS A 526 8.79 14.23 9.82
C LYS A 526 10.17 14.88 9.62
N ALA A 527 11.19 14.42 10.33
CA ALA A 527 12.56 14.89 10.15
C ALA A 527 13.10 14.55 8.76
N GLY A 528 12.88 13.32 8.28
CA GLY A 528 13.26 12.90 6.93
C GLY A 528 12.59 13.72 5.83
N ASN A 529 11.28 13.93 5.91
CA ASN A 529 10.55 14.78 4.96
C ASN A 529 11.07 16.24 5.00
N ALA A 530 11.38 16.77 6.19
CA ALA A 530 11.93 18.10 6.32
C ALA A 530 13.35 18.22 5.70
N ILE A 531 14.16 17.15 5.72
CA ILE A 531 15.42 17.09 4.95
C ILE A 531 15.14 17.28 3.47
N LEU A 532 14.20 16.52 2.89
CA LEU A 532 13.87 16.62 1.47
C LEU A 532 13.36 18.00 1.09
N GLU A 533 12.57 18.65 1.96
CA GLU A 533 12.07 20.01 1.74
C GLU A 533 13.18 21.09 1.78
N LEU A 534 14.29 20.84 2.48
CA LEU A 534 15.42 21.76 2.53
C LEU A 534 16.44 21.55 1.43
N MET A 535 16.43 20.43 0.70
CA MET A 535 17.37 20.16 -0.39
C MET A 535 17.47 21.27 -1.44
N PRO A 536 16.38 21.94 -1.88
CA PRO A 536 16.46 23.06 -2.81
C PRO A 536 17.25 24.27 -2.29
N TYR A 537 17.31 24.44 -0.98
CA TYR A 537 17.92 25.59 -0.32
C TYR A 537 19.41 25.38 0.02
N LEU A 538 19.93 24.18 -0.22
CA LEU A 538 21.32 23.82 0.00
C LEU A 538 22.16 24.10 -1.27
N SER A 539 23.41 24.51 -1.09
CA SER A 539 24.40 24.55 -2.15
C SER A 539 24.74 23.14 -2.66
N LEU A 540 25.37 23.04 -3.83
CA LEU A 540 25.75 21.74 -4.41
C LEU A 540 26.68 20.95 -3.48
N ALA A 541 27.68 21.60 -2.89
CA ALA A 541 28.59 20.95 -1.93
C ALA A 541 27.86 20.43 -0.70
N GLU A 542 26.92 21.21 -0.15
CA GLU A 542 26.13 20.80 1.03
C GLU A 542 25.20 19.62 0.71
N ARG A 543 24.62 19.55 -0.50
CA ARG A 543 23.81 18.41 -0.95
C ARG A 543 24.63 17.13 -0.98
N ASN A 544 25.85 17.21 -1.51
CA ASN A 544 26.77 16.06 -1.54
C ASN A 544 27.16 15.63 -0.12
N GLU A 545 27.46 16.57 0.77
CA GLU A 545 27.77 16.28 2.17
C GLU A 545 26.64 15.54 2.87
N ILE A 546 25.37 15.98 2.70
CA ILE A 546 24.19 15.32 3.29
C ILE A 546 23.94 13.95 2.68
N ALA A 547 24.14 13.77 1.37
CA ALA A 547 24.02 12.47 0.74
C ALA A 547 25.02 11.47 1.34
N ILE A 548 26.29 11.88 1.47
CA ILE A 548 27.35 11.06 2.08
C ILE A 548 27.03 10.77 3.55
N GLU A 549 26.54 11.77 4.31
CA GLU A 549 26.18 11.63 5.73
C GLU A 549 25.05 10.60 5.94
N LEU A 550 24.02 10.62 5.09
CA LEU A 550 22.94 9.63 5.16
C LEU A 550 23.41 8.24 4.74
N LEU A 551 24.24 8.12 3.71
CA LEU A 551 24.81 6.84 3.29
C LEU A 551 25.74 6.24 4.35
N ARG A 552 26.55 7.06 5.04
CA ARG A 552 27.34 6.61 6.22
C ARG A 552 26.45 6.17 7.37
N GLY A 553 25.28 6.80 7.52
CA GLY A 553 24.28 6.39 8.51
C GLY A 553 23.81 4.94 8.35
N LEU A 554 23.86 4.37 7.14
CA LEU A 554 23.52 2.96 6.87
C LEU A 554 24.55 1.98 7.46
N GLU A 555 25.79 2.44 7.66
CA GLU A 555 26.91 1.62 8.12
C GLU A 555 27.00 1.53 9.65
N ILE A 556 26.13 2.25 10.39
CA ILE A 556 26.16 2.27 11.86
C ILE A 556 25.64 0.93 12.39
N GLU A 557 26.55 0.09 12.87
CA GLU A 557 26.18 -1.20 13.47
C GLU A 557 25.43 -1.02 14.79
N GLY A 558 24.43 -1.90 15.03
CA GLY A 558 23.63 -1.91 16.24
C GLY A 558 22.59 -0.79 16.36
N ASN A 559 22.49 0.12 15.40
CA ASN A 559 21.42 1.11 15.37
C ASN A 559 20.15 0.51 14.75
N ARG A 560 19.14 0.30 15.57
CA ARG A 560 17.84 -0.27 15.14
C ARG A 560 17.05 0.62 14.17
N PHE A 561 17.45 1.89 14.00
CA PHE A 561 16.74 2.84 13.13
C PHE A 561 17.40 3.01 11.75
N THR A 562 18.49 2.30 11.45
CA THR A 562 19.12 2.32 10.11
C THR A 562 18.16 1.94 8.98
N GLU A 563 17.17 1.11 9.27
CA GLU A 563 16.13 0.66 8.33
C GLU A 563 15.26 1.79 7.73
N TYR A 564 15.20 2.94 8.40
CA TYR A 564 14.43 4.09 7.96
C TYR A 564 15.23 5.07 7.09
N ILE A 565 16.54 5.02 7.15
CA ILE A 565 17.45 5.91 6.41
C ILE A 565 17.34 5.73 4.90
N PRO A 566 17.24 4.50 4.33
CA PRO A 566 17.16 4.26 2.89
C PRO A 566 16.06 5.07 2.18
N THR A 567 14.91 5.26 2.85
CA THR A 567 13.77 6.00 2.29
C THR A 567 14.12 7.44 1.93
N TYR A 568 14.97 8.07 2.71
CA TYR A 568 15.40 9.45 2.50
C TYR A 568 16.71 9.54 1.74
N ALA A 569 17.67 8.66 2.04
CA ALA A 569 18.93 8.60 1.30
C ALA A 569 18.71 8.38 -0.19
N GLY A 570 17.84 7.43 -0.58
CA GLY A 570 17.51 7.16 -1.98
C GLY A 570 16.88 8.33 -2.73
N GLN A 571 16.22 9.25 -2.04
CA GLN A 571 15.68 10.48 -2.63
C GLN A 571 16.68 11.63 -2.61
N VAL A 572 17.51 11.74 -1.55
CA VAL A 572 18.52 12.80 -1.41
C VAL A 572 19.59 12.68 -2.48
N ILE A 573 20.06 11.48 -2.82
CA ILE A 573 21.08 11.29 -3.88
C ILE A 573 20.61 11.78 -5.25
N LEU A 574 19.31 11.90 -5.49
CA LEU A 574 18.74 12.48 -6.71
C LEU A 574 18.82 14.02 -6.77
N TRP A 575 19.41 14.67 -5.78
CA TRP A 575 19.72 16.11 -5.78
C TRP A 575 21.17 16.41 -6.16
N LEU A 576 22.00 15.38 -6.35
CA LEU A 576 23.39 15.48 -6.74
C LEU A 576 23.56 15.82 -8.21
N GLN A 577 24.70 16.40 -8.56
CA GLN A 577 25.06 16.59 -9.95
C GLN A 577 25.30 15.24 -10.66
N PRO A 578 25.16 15.16 -11.99
CA PRO A 578 25.31 13.91 -12.72
C PRO A 578 26.61 13.14 -12.43
N ILE A 579 27.74 13.83 -12.34
CA ILE A 579 29.05 13.23 -12.04
C ILE A 579 29.05 12.64 -10.62
N GLU A 580 28.59 13.42 -9.64
CA GLU A 580 28.51 12.99 -8.24
C GLU A 580 27.57 11.78 -8.06
N LEU A 581 26.45 11.75 -8.80
CA LEU A 581 25.53 10.62 -8.78
C LEU A 581 26.19 9.35 -9.36
N ASP A 582 26.96 9.47 -10.44
CA ASP A 582 27.69 8.35 -11.03
C ASP A 582 28.74 7.79 -10.06
N GLU A 583 29.46 8.67 -9.36
CA GLU A 583 30.43 8.29 -8.30
C GLU A 583 29.74 7.56 -7.16
N ILE A 584 28.59 8.05 -6.68
CA ILE A 584 27.81 7.39 -5.64
C ILE A 584 27.33 6.01 -6.10
N ILE A 585 26.78 5.86 -7.31
CA ILE A 585 26.32 4.56 -7.83
C ILE A 585 27.51 3.59 -7.90
N GLN A 586 28.69 4.04 -8.32
CA GLN A 586 29.88 3.22 -8.36
C GLN A 586 30.34 2.81 -6.95
N ASP A 587 30.34 3.74 -5.99
CA ASP A 587 30.67 3.44 -4.60
C ASP A 587 29.71 2.43 -3.97
N LEU A 588 28.41 2.60 -4.19
CA LEU A 588 27.39 1.65 -3.72
C LEU A 588 27.58 0.25 -4.33
N THR A 589 27.99 0.17 -5.62
CA THR A 589 28.29 -1.10 -6.28
C THR A 589 29.48 -1.80 -5.62
N ILE A 590 30.54 -1.07 -5.29
CA ILE A 590 31.73 -1.59 -4.61
C ILE A 590 31.39 -2.02 -3.18
N LYS A 591 30.68 -1.18 -2.45
CA LYS A 591 30.23 -1.45 -1.08
C LYS A 591 29.35 -2.66 -0.99
N PHE A 592 28.38 -2.83 -1.92
CA PHE A 592 27.49 -3.99 -1.95
C PHE A 592 28.27 -5.31 -1.98
N LYS A 593 29.36 -5.39 -2.77
CA LYS A 593 30.18 -6.61 -2.87
C LYS A 593 30.93 -6.96 -1.58
N LYS A 594 31.29 -5.93 -0.78
CA LYS A 594 32.14 -6.09 0.41
C LYS A 594 31.36 -6.10 1.74
N SER A 595 30.08 -5.75 1.72
CA SER A 595 29.27 -5.53 2.92
C SER A 595 28.72 -6.83 3.52
N ASN A 596 28.38 -6.76 4.81
CA ASN A 596 27.63 -7.79 5.51
C ASN A 596 26.17 -7.85 5.02
N THR A 597 25.43 -8.89 5.40
CA THR A 597 24.06 -9.13 4.98
C THR A 597 23.12 -7.94 5.26
N ASN A 598 23.20 -7.36 6.44
CA ASN A 598 22.32 -6.26 6.83
C ASN A 598 22.55 -5.02 5.96
N LEU A 599 23.79 -4.60 5.80
CA LEU A 599 24.12 -3.44 4.95
C LEU A 599 23.76 -3.68 3.49
N LYS A 600 23.95 -4.90 2.96
CA LYS A 600 23.48 -5.27 1.62
C LYS A 600 21.98 -5.03 1.45
N CYS A 601 21.16 -5.45 2.42
CA CYS A 601 19.71 -5.23 2.39
C CYS A 601 19.34 -3.73 2.40
N LEU A 602 20.03 -2.93 3.21
CA LEU A 602 19.81 -1.48 3.26
C LEU A 602 20.23 -0.78 1.95
N LEU A 603 21.33 -1.20 1.34
CA LEU A 603 21.77 -0.70 0.03
C LEU A 603 20.78 -1.05 -1.08
N LEU A 604 20.26 -2.28 -1.11
CA LEU A 604 19.22 -2.68 -2.07
C LEU A 604 17.95 -1.85 -1.92
N LYS A 605 17.50 -1.60 -0.68
CA LYS A 605 16.36 -0.73 -0.40
C LYS A 605 16.62 0.71 -0.87
N THR A 606 17.81 1.26 -0.61
CA THR A 606 18.19 2.61 -1.05
C THR A 606 18.15 2.73 -2.56
N ILE A 607 18.77 1.80 -3.27
CA ILE A 607 18.79 1.76 -4.75
C ILE A 607 17.39 1.59 -5.32
N GLY A 608 16.55 0.72 -4.74
CA GLY A 608 15.16 0.56 -5.18
C GLY A 608 14.37 1.87 -5.09
N ILE A 609 14.51 2.60 -3.99
CA ILE A 609 13.87 3.92 -3.81
C ILE A 609 14.43 4.95 -4.79
N THR A 610 15.72 4.92 -5.06
CA THR A 610 16.32 5.82 -6.08
C THR A 610 15.72 5.55 -7.45
N ILE A 611 15.61 4.30 -7.86
CA ILE A 611 15.02 3.92 -9.15
C ILE A 611 13.56 4.39 -9.25
N SER A 612 12.76 4.20 -8.21
CA SER A 612 11.34 4.61 -8.23
C SER A 612 11.13 6.12 -8.35
N ASN A 613 12.10 6.92 -7.94
CA ASN A 613 12.03 8.39 -8.01
C ASN A 613 12.94 8.99 -9.12
N TYR A 614 13.55 8.16 -9.97
CA TYR A 614 14.57 8.62 -10.90
C TYR A 614 14.02 9.47 -12.04
N SER A 615 12.76 9.34 -12.40
CA SER A 615 12.10 10.22 -13.39
C SER A 615 12.15 11.70 -13.00
N ILE A 616 12.07 11.99 -11.69
CA ILE A 616 12.21 13.37 -11.16
C ILE A 616 13.60 13.93 -11.46
N TYR A 617 14.64 13.09 -11.40
CA TYR A 617 16.00 13.46 -11.75
C TYR A 617 16.13 13.89 -13.20
N LYS A 618 15.59 13.11 -14.14
CA LYS A 618 15.56 13.40 -15.57
C LYS A 618 14.96 14.78 -15.86
N ILE A 619 13.83 15.08 -15.24
CA ILE A 619 13.14 16.37 -15.39
C ILE A 619 14.01 17.51 -14.84
N ARG A 620 14.62 17.33 -13.67
CA ARG A 620 15.42 18.35 -12.98
C ARG A 620 16.68 18.74 -13.74
N PHE A 621 17.39 17.78 -14.27
CA PHE A 621 18.68 17.99 -14.96
C PHE A 621 18.57 18.02 -16.48
N LYS A 622 17.36 17.86 -17.06
CA LYS A 622 17.11 17.78 -18.52
C LYS A 622 18.05 16.81 -19.21
N GLU A 623 18.22 15.65 -18.63
CA GLU A 623 19.21 14.67 -19.02
C GLU A 623 18.86 13.96 -20.33
N ASP A 624 19.87 13.65 -21.16
CA ASP A 624 19.72 12.84 -22.35
C ASP A 624 19.26 11.41 -21.97
N ILE A 625 18.30 10.87 -22.74
CA ILE A 625 17.72 9.54 -22.55
C ILE A 625 18.81 8.45 -22.47
N LYS A 626 19.88 8.55 -23.24
CA LYS A 626 20.96 7.57 -23.24
C LYS A 626 21.71 7.50 -21.90
N PHE A 627 22.04 8.64 -21.30
CA PHE A 627 22.70 8.69 -20.00
C PHE A 627 21.75 8.24 -18.89
N PHE A 628 20.51 8.65 -18.97
CA PHE A 628 19.43 8.22 -18.08
C PHE A 628 19.31 6.69 -18.06
N ASN A 629 19.18 6.03 -19.21
CA ASN A 629 19.07 4.58 -19.32
C ASN A 629 20.32 3.85 -18.81
N ASN A 630 21.51 4.36 -19.08
CA ASN A 630 22.74 3.75 -18.58
C ASN A 630 22.80 3.74 -17.04
N ARG A 631 22.39 4.83 -16.39
CA ARG A 631 22.34 4.89 -14.91
C ARG A 631 21.31 3.95 -14.34
N LEU A 632 20.11 3.88 -14.95
CA LEU A 632 19.08 2.92 -14.55
C LEU A 632 19.59 1.48 -14.63
N ILE A 633 20.26 1.12 -15.73
CA ILE A 633 20.85 -0.21 -15.92
C ILE A 633 21.93 -0.50 -14.86
N ASN A 634 22.78 0.47 -14.52
CA ASN A 634 23.79 0.33 -13.48
C ASN A 634 23.16 0.10 -12.11
N MET A 635 22.14 0.89 -11.74
CA MET A 635 21.41 0.71 -10.48
C MET A 635 20.67 -0.63 -10.45
N LEU A 636 20.01 -1.01 -11.54
CA LEU A 636 19.35 -2.30 -11.68
C LEU A 636 20.37 -3.45 -11.51
N GLY A 637 21.59 -3.30 -12.03
CA GLY A 637 22.67 -4.27 -11.88
C GLY A 637 22.98 -4.60 -10.42
N ILE A 638 22.88 -3.63 -9.49
CA ILE A 638 23.05 -3.86 -8.06
C ILE A 638 21.91 -4.74 -7.51
N LEU A 639 20.64 -4.46 -7.89
CA LEU A 639 19.49 -5.26 -7.50
C LEU A 639 19.58 -6.69 -8.04
N LEU A 640 19.97 -6.85 -9.31
CA LEU A 640 20.15 -8.17 -9.94
C LEU A 640 21.29 -8.98 -9.31
N ASN A 641 22.35 -8.32 -8.85
CA ASN A 641 23.40 -8.97 -8.06
C ASN A 641 22.87 -9.46 -6.71
N GLY A 642 21.96 -8.70 -6.08
CA GLY A 642 21.27 -9.11 -4.87
C GLY A 642 20.42 -10.38 -5.05
N LEU A 643 19.75 -10.54 -6.19
CA LEU A 643 19.02 -11.78 -6.53
C LEU A 643 19.96 -12.99 -6.60
N GLY A 644 21.21 -12.81 -7.03
CA GLY A 644 22.23 -13.83 -7.11
C GLY A 644 23.00 -14.09 -5.80
N ASP A 645 22.71 -13.37 -4.71
CA ASP A 645 23.44 -13.55 -3.45
C ASP A 645 23.16 -14.92 -2.82
N TYR A 646 24.11 -15.44 -2.05
CA TYR A 646 23.95 -16.71 -1.33
C TYR A 646 22.97 -16.60 -0.16
N ASN A 647 22.84 -15.41 0.43
CA ASN A 647 21.99 -15.18 1.60
C ASN A 647 20.54 -14.94 1.17
N ILE A 648 19.60 -15.68 1.79
CA ILE A 648 18.17 -15.62 1.48
C ILE A 648 17.58 -14.23 1.76
N GLN A 649 18.02 -13.55 2.84
CA GLN A 649 17.52 -12.21 3.21
C GLN A 649 17.92 -11.15 2.17
N VAL A 650 19.13 -11.27 1.60
CA VAL A 650 19.60 -10.40 0.52
C VAL A 650 18.77 -10.63 -0.74
N LYS A 651 18.51 -11.90 -1.11
CA LYS A 651 17.62 -12.25 -2.23
C LYS A 651 16.21 -11.67 -2.04
N GLN A 652 15.62 -11.85 -0.87
CA GLN A 652 14.30 -11.30 -0.53
C GLN A 652 14.28 -9.78 -0.63
N SER A 653 15.29 -9.12 -0.07
CA SER A 653 15.42 -7.66 -0.13
C SER A 653 15.53 -7.15 -1.57
N ALA A 654 16.25 -7.87 -2.43
CA ALA A 654 16.34 -7.57 -3.85
C ALA A 654 14.99 -7.74 -4.57
N PHE A 655 14.27 -8.83 -4.31
CA PHE A 655 12.92 -9.04 -4.85
C PHE A 655 11.94 -7.96 -4.42
N ILE A 656 11.95 -7.59 -3.13
CA ILE A 656 11.10 -6.53 -2.61
C ILE A 656 11.41 -5.19 -3.29
N SER A 657 12.70 -4.87 -3.45
CA SER A 657 13.12 -3.62 -4.09
C SER A 657 12.75 -3.59 -5.57
N LEU A 658 12.87 -4.70 -6.29
CA LEU A 658 12.43 -4.83 -7.68
C LEU A 658 10.91 -4.67 -7.80
N GLY A 659 10.13 -5.44 -7.05
CA GLY A 659 8.67 -5.41 -7.15
C GLY A 659 8.04 -4.10 -6.69
N LYS A 660 8.55 -3.50 -5.60
CA LYS A 660 7.98 -2.29 -5.00
C LYS A 660 8.40 -1.01 -5.71
N HIS A 661 9.64 -0.95 -6.21
CA HIS A 661 10.26 0.29 -6.64
C HIS A 661 10.54 0.38 -8.14
N LEU A 662 10.68 -0.73 -8.85
CA LEU A 662 10.94 -0.71 -10.29
C LEU A 662 9.77 -0.11 -11.09
N PHE A 663 8.54 -0.26 -10.58
CA PHE A 663 7.29 0.12 -11.25
C PHE A 663 6.59 1.30 -10.60
N GLY A 664 7.34 2.28 -10.09
CA GLY A 664 6.78 3.56 -9.69
C GLY A 664 5.95 4.19 -10.83
N GLU A 665 4.87 4.89 -10.50
CA GLU A 665 3.92 5.43 -11.48
C GLU A 665 4.52 6.46 -12.44
N GLU A 666 5.70 6.98 -12.13
CA GLU A 666 6.32 8.12 -12.82
C GLU A 666 7.31 7.78 -13.94
N ASN A 667 7.73 6.51 -14.06
CA ASN A 667 8.66 6.10 -15.12
C ASN A 667 7.93 5.81 -16.44
N SER A 668 8.54 6.19 -17.57
CA SER A 668 7.96 5.92 -18.88
C SER A 668 7.92 4.40 -19.17
N PHE A 669 6.95 4.01 -19.98
CA PHE A 669 6.71 2.62 -20.35
C PHE A 669 7.93 1.95 -21.00
N GLU A 670 8.59 2.61 -21.93
CA GLU A 670 9.75 2.10 -22.66
C GLU A 670 10.95 1.83 -21.74
N GLU A 671 11.18 2.71 -20.76
CA GLU A 671 12.25 2.56 -19.77
C GLU A 671 12.03 1.34 -18.90
N LYS A 672 10.79 1.06 -18.52
CA LYS A 672 10.42 -0.10 -17.70
C LYS A 672 10.58 -1.42 -18.45
N ALA A 673 10.20 -1.46 -19.74
CA ALA A 673 10.24 -2.68 -20.52
C ALA A 673 11.66 -3.29 -20.64
N GLU A 674 12.67 -2.44 -20.86
CA GLU A 674 14.06 -2.91 -20.97
C GLU A 674 14.60 -3.40 -19.62
N LEU A 675 14.36 -2.65 -18.55
CA LEU A 675 14.71 -3.05 -17.18
C LEU A 675 14.07 -4.39 -16.82
N PHE A 676 12.90 -4.61 -17.35
CA PHE A 676 12.12 -5.81 -17.12
C PHE A 676 12.67 -7.05 -17.81
N LYS A 677 13.04 -6.93 -19.09
CA LYS A 677 13.68 -8.01 -19.83
C LYS A 677 14.95 -8.50 -19.13
N LEU A 678 15.76 -7.56 -18.64
CA LEU A 678 16.99 -7.87 -17.89
C LEU A 678 16.68 -8.61 -16.58
N THR A 679 15.64 -8.16 -15.86
CA THR A 679 15.23 -8.78 -14.59
C THR A 679 14.65 -10.17 -14.81
N ALA A 680 13.77 -10.36 -15.78
CA ALA A 680 13.18 -11.64 -16.13
C ALA A 680 14.27 -12.64 -16.55
N LYS A 681 15.21 -12.22 -17.41
CA LYS A 681 16.36 -13.04 -17.81
C LYS A 681 17.18 -13.51 -16.61
N LYS A 682 17.46 -12.62 -15.64
CA LYS A 682 18.24 -12.99 -14.44
C LYS A 682 17.47 -13.95 -13.54
N ILE A 683 16.18 -13.72 -13.31
CA ILE A 683 15.34 -14.61 -12.51
C ILE A 683 15.33 -16.01 -13.09
N LEU A 684 15.21 -16.16 -14.41
CA LEU A 684 15.26 -17.47 -15.07
C LEU A 684 16.59 -18.18 -14.98
N THR A 685 17.67 -17.42 -15.19
CA THR A 685 19.01 -17.98 -15.04
C THR A 685 19.16 -18.58 -13.65
N LEU A 686 18.70 -17.85 -12.61
CA LEU A 686 18.74 -18.33 -11.24
C LEU A 686 17.84 -19.55 -11.00
N ILE A 687 16.65 -19.58 -11.61
CA ILE A 687 15.75 -20.75 -11.54
C ILE A 687 16.40 -21.96 -12.20
N ALA A 688 17.05 -21.78 -13.35
CA ALA A 688 17.73 -22.85 -14.07
C ALA A 688 18.98 -23.36 -13.33
N GLU A 689 19.72 -22.49 -12.65
CA GLU A 689 20.92 -22.84 -11.89
C GLU A 689 20.61 -23.50 -10.54
N ASP A 690 19.50 -23.11 -9.91
CA ASP A 690 19.13 -23.53 -8.53
C ASP A 690 18.05 -24.61 -8.54
N ARG A 691 18.34 -25.75 -9.20
CA ARG A 691 17.35 -26.83 -9.44
C ARG A 691 16.67 -27.39 -8.19
N ASN A 692 17.03 -27.01 -6.94
CA ASN A 692 16.58 -27.85 -5.83
C ASN A 692 16.25 -27.23 -4.46
N LYS A 693 16.61 -26.02 -4.04
CA LYS A 693 16.34 -25.66 -2.63
C LYS A 693 15.96 -24.20 -2.32
N ASN A 694 16.66 -23.21 -2.85
CA ASN A 694 16.51 -21.83 -2.37
C ASN A 694 15.35 -21.07 -3.03
N LEU A 695 15.08 -21.32 -4.32
CA LEU A 695 13.93 -20.72 -4.99
C LEU A 695 12.62 -21.37 -4.57
N MET A 696 12.61 -22.70 -4.31
CA MET A 696 11.45 -23.37 -3.71
C MET A 696 11.18 -22.86 -2.27
N MET A 697 12.20 -22.49 -1.50
CA MET A 697 11.99 -21.83 -0.22
C MET A 697 11.42 -20.41 -0.38
N LEU A 698 11.83 -19.68 -1.42
CA LEU A 698 11.23 -18.40 -1.81
C LEU A 698 9.80 -18.56 -2.34
N THR A 699 9.49 -19.66 -3.04
CA THR A 699 8.14 -19.97 -3.53
C THR A 699 7.19 -20.36 -2.41
N ASN A 700 7.70 -20.91 -1.32
CA ASN A 700 6.93 -21.21 -0.11
C ASN A 700 6.88 -20.04 0.89
N SER A 701 7.59 -18.95 0.61
CA SER A 701 7.64 -17.76 1.44
C SER A 701 6.84 -16.63 0.81
N VAL A 702 6.62 -15.61 1.60
CA VAL A 702 5.98 -14.33 1.22
C VAL A 702 6.61 -13.69 -0.04
N GLY A 703 7.84 -14.04 -0.40
CA GLY A 703 8.49 -13.58 -1.63
C GLY A 703 7.72 -13.89 -2.92
N MET A 704 6.91 -14.98 -2.96
CA MET A 704 6.09 -15.29 -4.13
C MET A 704 4.97 -14.29 -4.39
N HIS A 705 4.46 -13.64 -3.34
CA HIS A 705 3.49 -12.56 -3.51
C HIS A 705 4.08 -11.40 -4.33
N TYR A 706 5.34 -11.07 -4.10
CA TYR A 706 6.05 -10.05 -4.87
C TYR A 706 6.37 -10.52 -6.30
N ILE A 707 6.71 -11.78 -6.49
CA ILE A 707 6.91 -12.35 -7.84
C ILE A 707 5.58 -12.30 -8.61
N TYR A 708 4.46 -12.66 -8.00
CA TYR A 708 3.14 -12.58 -8.63
C TYR A 708 2.80 -11.14 -9.02
N ARG A 709 2.96 -10.19 -8.10
CA ARG A 709 2.70 -8.78 -8.36
C ARG A 709 3.65 -8.22 -9.43
N PHE A 710 4.89 -8.65 -9.39
CA PHE A 710 5.90 -8.32 -10.38
C PHE A 710 5.51 -8.86 -11.77
N ILE A 711 5.02 -10.09 -11.89
CA ILE A 711 4.54 -10.68 -13.14
C ILE A 711 3.27 -9.96 -13.64
N SER A 712 2.36 -9.64 -12.74
CA SER A 712 1.16 -8.86 -13.07
C SER A 712 1.51 -7.50 -13.66
N ASP A 713 2.43 -6.79 -13.02
CA ASP A 713 2.87 -5.48 -13.50
C ASP A 713 3.62 -5.60 -14.84
N TYR A 714 4.36 -6.67 -15.07
CA TYR A 714 5.05 -6.96 -16.34
C TYR A 714 4.10 -7.23 -17.49
N ASN A 715 3.18 -8.11 -17.29
CA ASN A 715 2.25 -8.47 -18.35
C ASN A 715 1.41 -7.27 -18.79
N PHE A 716 1.15 -6.37 -17.86
CA PHE A 716 0.53 -5.08 -18.15
C PHE A 716 1.34 -4.24 -19.14
N PHE A 717 2.67 -4.25 -19.03
CA PHE A 717 3.54 -3.43 -19.88
C PHE A 717 3.89 -4.08 -21.22
N VAL A 718 4.03 -5.38 -21.29
CA VAL A 718 4.44 -6.08 -22.53
C VAL A 718 3.26 -6.20 -23.51
N GLY A 719 2.02 -6.22 -23.01
CA GLY A 719 0.82 -6.15 -23.86
C GLY A 719 0.82 -4.94 -24.79
N ASP A 720 1.22 -3.78 -24.32
CA ASP A 720 1.27 -2.55 -25.12
C ASP A 720 2.46 -2.51 -26.12
N LEU A 721 3.60 -3.16 -25.79
CA LEU A 721 4.77 -3.19 -26.71
C LEU A 721 4.55 -4.07 -27.95
N ASN A 722 3.75 -5.14 -27.83
CA ASN A 722 3.44 -6.00 -28.96
C ASN A 722 2.51 -5.31 -29.96
N MET A 723 1.68 -4.37 -29.51
CA MET A 723 0.84 -3.53 -30.40
C MET A 723 1.69 -2.59 -31.25
N VAL A 724 2.72 -1.95 -30.66
CA VAL A 724 3.62 -1.04 -31.37
C VAL A 724 4.55 -1.77 -32.38
N SER A 725 4.91 -3.01 -32.11
CA SER A 725 5.75 -3.82 -33.03
C SER A 725 4.95 -4.45 -34.17
N ALA A 726 3.64 -4.57 -34.06
CA ALA A 726 2.76 -5.06 -35.11
C ALA A 726 2.44 -3.98 -36.16
N GLU A 727 2.65 -2.68 -35.84
CA GLU A 727 2.50 -1.56 -36.78
C GLU A 727 3.80 -1.20 -37.54
N LYS A 728 4.92 -1.88 -37.27
CA LYS A 728 6.16 -1.79 -38.02
C LYS A 728 6.46 -3.08 -38.76
#